data_7c1e4e0bbe4ed96558cb633a906b5565
#
_entry.id   7c1e4e0bbe4ed96558cb633a906b5565
#
_cell.length_a   1.000
_cell.length_b   1.000
_cell.length_c   1.000
_cell.angle_alpha   90.00
_cell.angle_beta   90.00
_cell.angle_gamma   90.00
#
_symmetry.space_group_name_H-M   'P 1'
#
loop_
_entity.id
_entity.type
_entity.pdbx_description
1 polymer ?
#
loop_
_entity_poly.entity_id
_entity_poly.type
_entity_poly.pdbx_seq_one_letter_code
_entity_poly.pdbx_strand_id
1 'polypeptide(L)'
;MTTVPLRWLDDAAPARLPAGVTWGSPLPRGRTSSTGALHLRRRGDGAAVPAQFWPLATWPDGSLKWVGAAIGATEAPGEYDLHVDPDAASSTPGRAVITRTSEGALTVDTGVVRVRLGERGGSALVTSIERDGVVVAEDVHLVSLLQRSVSDDGSTGPREPFRSVVSDVRLEQDGPLRAVVRIEGHHSSVDASREWLPFTVRIVLAAGSDRLRIVHSFIWDGDAETDFLAGLGVRAAVPLRAEPHDRHIRIAGADGGVFAEAVRGLTGLRRDPGAEVRAAQIAGRATPPASAWAPEVSSRLHFVPTWSDVTLTQLTADGFGIRKRTGTGHAWIDAGAGTRSEGFAALSDPEGGIGLGVRSFWQSHPGQLDIRDAATERATVTAWLHSPEAPPMDMRFYHDGLGQESFTDQLDALEITYEDYEPGFGDAHGIARTHELALVAYGATPATDDFADDVVHLQRPPLLQPTPAHLASVGVFGDWALVDRSTPARAEIEDSLDFLLQFYLGQVDQRSWYGFWNYGDVMHAYDSDRHTWRYDVGGYAWDNSELSPDLWLWYSYLRTGRADVFRFAEAMTRHTGEVDVYHLGRWAGLGSRHNVQHWGCSAKQLRISSPIYRRIFHFLTADERVGDLLTELRDSDERFLDTDPTRKVRPDAATYRPDRSALAVGLGTDWGALAATWLADWERTGNERSRDRLLGTMADIAALPQGFLTGEALYDLDTGRFETSRDRVSVSHLSAVFGLVEVCSELVSLVDVPGFADAWERYCRLYLASPADQTDAVGAPLTGIHLEQAHSRLAAYAAARSGDAGLADLAWRAFEGMGEWLVHRRDFALTRIDPPRVLRPVDEVRTVSTNDAAQYGLAAIQNLALIGDRLSD
;
A
#
# COMPACT_ATOMS: atom_id res chain seq x y z
N MET A 1 7.83 -10.73 33.36
CA MET A 1 7.81 -9.46 32.60
C MET A 1 8.13 -9.80 31.15
N THR A 2 7.29 -9.38 30.19
CA THR A 2 7.58 -9.58 28.77
C THR A 2 8.06 -8.26 28.18
N THR A 3 9.17 -8.29 27.45
CA THR A 3 9.76 -7.12 26.81
C THR A 3 9.75 -7.34 25.31
N VAL A 4 9.23 -6.38 24.55
CA VAL A 4 9.26 -6.31 23.08
C VAL A 4 10.31 -5.29 22.69
N PRO A 5 11.49 -5.71 22.19
CA PRO A 5 12.50 -4.79 21.71
C PRO A 5 12.06 -4.16 20.39
N LEU A 6 12.10 -2.83 20.34
CA LEU A 6 11.78 -2.05 19.16
C LEU A 6 13.05 -1.55 18.46
N ARG A 7 12.96 -1.33 17.15
CA ARG A 7 13.99 -0.73 16.33
C ARG A 7 13.36 0.29 15.38
N TRP A 8 14.12 1.26 14.94
CA TRP A 8 13.74 2.11 13.83
C TRP A 8 13.92 1.37 12.52
N LEU A 9 12.98 1.56 11.58
CA LEU A 9 13.05 0.91 10.27
C LEU A 9 14.36 1.20 9.54
N ASP A 10 14.85 2.42 9.60
CA ASP A 10 16.11 2.88 8.98
C ASP A 10 17.35 2.71 9.90
N ASP A 11 17.30 1.83 10.90
CA ASP A 11 18.34 1.49 11.87
C ASP A 11 18.76 2.62 12.84
N ALA A 12 18.43 3.86 12.56
CA ALA A 12 18.78 5.00 13.40
C ALA A 12 17.53 5.78 13.83
N ALA A 13 17.54 6.28 15.07
CA ALA A 13 16.52 7.20 15.53
C ALA A 13 16.55 8.48 14.67
N PRO A 14 15.39 9.01 14.23
CA PRO A 14 15.33 10.28 13.51
C PRO A 14 15.74 11.43 14.44
N ALA A 15 16.10 12.58 13.87
CA ALA A 15 16.44 13.76 14.67
C ALA A 15 15.23 14.31 15.44
N ARG A 16 14.03 14.19 14.87
CA ARG A 16 12.75 14.66 15.45
C ARG A 16 11.58 13.79 14.99
N LEU A 17 10.42 13.89 15.67
CA LEU A 17 9.20 13.15 15.38
C LEU A 17 8.02 14.11 15.09
N PRO A 18 8.07 14.93 14.04
CA PRO A 18 7.15 16.06 13.89
C PRO A 18 5.68 15.64 13.69
N ALA A 19 5.41 14.39 13.30
CA ALA A 19 4.08 13.82 13.17
C ALA A 19 3.75 12.75 14.25
N GLY A 20 4.61 12.60 15.27
CA GLY A 20 4.57 11.42 16.12
C GLY A 20 4.96 10.15 15.34
N VAL A 21 4.75 8.99 15.96
CA VAL A 21 4.99 7.68 15.31
C VAL A 21 3.91 6.70 15.71
N THR A 22 3.44 5.91 14.75
CA THR A 22 2.46 4.81 14.95
C THR A 22 3.05 3.50 14.44
N TRP A 23 2.86 2.41 15.19
CA TRP A 23 3.30 1.08 14.80
C TRP A 23 2.45 -0.01 15.45
N GLY A 24 2.64 -1.26 15.02
CA GLY A 24 2.04 -2.42 15.65
C GLY A 24 3.08 -3.36 16.24
N SER A 25 2.71 -4.06 17.31
CA SER A 25 3.58 -5.03 17.99
C SER A 25 2.81 -6.29 18.37
N PRO A 26 3.34 -7.49 18.07
CA PRO A 26 2.72 -8.73 18.54
C PRO A 26 3.13 -9.04 19.97
N LEU A 27 2.24 -9.69 20.69
CA LEU A 27 2.45 -10.19 22.03
C LEU A 27 2.28 -11.72 22.09
N PRO A 28 3.10 -12.44 22.85
CA PRO A 28 2.91 -13.87 23.05
C PRO A 28 1.54 -14.19 23.68
N ARG A 29 0.97 -15.33 23.29
CA ARG A 29 -0.35 -15.80 23.77
C ARG A 29 -0.40 -15.85 25.30
N GLY A 30 -1.54 -15.45 25.88
CA GLY A 30 -1.81 -15.51 27.31
C GLY A 30 -1.12 -14.45 28.17
N ARG A 31 -0.50 -13.42 27.58
CA ARG A 31 0.27 -12.42 28.36
C ARG A 31 -0.60 -11.35 29.03
N THR A 32 -1.51 -10.76 28.29
CA THR A 32 -2.45 -9.77 28.80
C THR A 32 -3.67 -9.66 27.89
N SER A 33 -4.82 -9.32 28.46
CA SER A 33 -6.01 -8.93 27.71
C SER A 33 -6.27 -7.40 27.77
N SER A 34 -5.41 -6.65 28.46
CA SER A 34 -5.60 -5.22 28.71
C SER A 34 -4.44 -4.41 28.16
N THR A 35 -4.76 -3.37 27.42
CA THR A 35 -3.77 -2.35 26.98
C THR A 35 -3.23 -1.51 28.14
N GLY A 36 -3.95 -1.45 29.27
CA GLY A 36 -3.47 -0.77 30.49
C GLY A 36 -2.24 -1.37 31.15
N ALA A 37 -1.89 -2.63 30.77
CA ALA A 37 -0.67 -3.29 31.19
C ALA A 37 0.55 -2.98 30.30
N LEU A 38 0.40 -2.14 29.27
CA LEU A 38 1.45 -1.84 28.29
C LEU A 38 2.15 -0.53 28.62
N HIS A 39 3.48 -0.54 28.62
CA HIS A 39 4.32 0.60 28.96
C HIS A 39 5.49 0.70 28.01
N LEU A 40 5.71 1.89 27.42
CA LEU A 40 6.89 2.17 26.61
C LEU A 40 8.01 2.73 27.51
N ARG A 41 9.22 2.21 27.35
CA ARG A 41 10.40 2.69 28.08
C ARG A 41 11.54 2.97 27.12
N ARG A 42 12.32 4.01 27.42
CA ARG A 42 13.57 4.28 26.72
C ARG A 42 14.63 3.26 27.17
N ARG A 43 15.34 2.64 26.23
CA ARG A 43 16.29 1.55 26.52
C ARG A 43 17.48 1.99 27.34
N GLY A 44 18.04 3.17 27.14
CA GLY A 44 19.29 3.58 27.80
C GLY A 44 19.15 3.87 29.30
N ASP A 45 18.09 4.58 29.70
CA ASP A 45 17.87 5.06 31.07
C ASP A 45 16.64 4.43 31.75
N GLY A 46 15.85 3.62 31.03
CA GLY A 46 14.63 3.01 31.53
C GLY A 46 13.48 4.00 31.79
N ALA A 47 13.62 5.25 31.36
CA ALA A 47 12.60 6.26 31.55
C ALA A 47 11.29 5.87 30.87
N ALA A 48 10.16 6.09 31.56
CA ALA A 48 8.84 5.85 30.98
C ALA A 48 8.54 6.91 29.90
N VAL A 49 8.05 6.45 28.74
CA VAL A 49 7.67 7.30 27.62
C VAL A 49 6.15 7.27 27.46
N PRO A 50 5.48 8.42 27.39
CA PRO A 50 4.06 8.47 27.11
C PRO A 50 3.74 7.79 25.78
N ALA A 51 2.85 6.79 25.82
CA ALA A 51 2.41 6.06 24.65
C ALA A 51 0.91 5.75 24.75
N GLN A 52 0.24 5.74 23.61
CA GLN A 52 -1.15 5.34 23.48
C GLN A 52 -1.20 3.95 22.86
N PHE A 53 -2.04 3.06 23.41
CA PHE A 53 -2.18 1.69 22.94
C PHE A 53 -3.64 1.33 22.64
N TRP A 54 -3.84 0.49 21.62
CA TRP A 54 -5.16 -0.06 21.29
C TRP A 54 -5.03 -1.48 20.72
N PRO A 55 -6.05 -2.34 20.90
CA PRO A 55 -6.02 -3.68 20.33
C PRO A 55 -6.13 -3.62 18.80
N LEU A 56 -5.33 -4.43 18.11
CA LEU A 56 -5.44 -4.69 16.67
C LEU A 56 -5.96 -6.11 16.40
N ALA A 57 -5.58 -7.09 17.24
CA ALA A 57 -6.07 -8.46 17.18
C ALA A 57 -5.95 -9.16 18.54
N THR A 58 -6.73 -10.22 18.72
CA THR A 58 -6.69 -11.09 19.90
C THR A 58 -6.38 -12.52 19.50
N TRP A 59 -5.72 -13.25 20.42
CA TRP A 59 -5.60 -14.69 20.35
C TRP A 59 -6.95 -15.36 20.66
N PRO A 60 -7.16 -16.64 20.28
CA PRO A 60 -8.40 -17.35 20.58
C PRO A 60 -8.77 -17.43 22.06
N ASP A 61 -7.82 -17.26 22.97
CA ASP A 61 -8.04 -17.21 24.43
C ASP A 61 -8.46 -15.81 24.93
N GLY A 62 -8.61 -14.82 24.03
CA GLY A 62 -8.97 -13.44 24.34
C GLY A 62 -7.81 -12.57 24.80
N SER A 63 -6.58 -13.09 24.91
CA SER A 63 -5.42 -12.27 25.15
C SER A 63 -5.04 -11.45 23.91
N LEU A 64 -4.37 -10.30 24.09
CA LEU A 64 -3.92 -9.45 22.98
C LEU A 64 -2.89 -10.19 22.13
N LYS A 65 -3.13 -10.28 20.82
CA LYS A 65 -2.22 -10.82 19.81
C LYS A 65 -1.39 -9.70 19.17
N TRP A 66 -2.05 -8.64 18.73
CA TRP A 66 -1.44 -7.46 18.15
C TRP A 66 -1.98 -6.21 18.83
N VAL A 67 -1.08 -5.28 19.10
CA VAL A 67 -1.41 -3.98 19.68
C VAL A 67 -0.88 -2.87 18.79
N GLY A 68 -1.74 -1.90 18.48
CA GLY A 68 -1.33 -0.63 17.91
C GLY A 68 -0.77 0.26 19.01
N ALA A 69 0.25 1.02 18.68
CA ALA A 69 0.90 1.95 19.59
C ALA A 69 1.20 3.28 18.90
N ALA A 70 1.15 4.38 19.65
CA ALA A 70 1.56 5.70 19.16
C ALA A 70 2.28 6.50 20.24
N ILE A 71 3.25 7.32 19.80
CA ILE A 71 3.90 8.38 20.59
C ILE A 71 3.66 9.73 19.92
N GLY A 72 3.60 10.80 20.74
CA GLY A 72 3.36 12.17 20.27
C GLY A 72 4.59 12.82 19.65
N ALA A 73 4.37 13.98 19.00
CA ALA A 73 5.41 14.73 18.30
C ALA A 73 6.42 15.42 19.22
N THR A 74 6.08 15.56 20.50
CA THR A 74 6.97 16.20 21.51
C THR A 74 7.97 15.25 22.15
N GLU A 75 7.85 13.95 21.90
CA GLU A 75 8.75 12.97 22.48
C GLU A 75 10.11 13.02 21.81
N ALA A 76 11.17 12.96 22.61
CA ALA A 76 12.53 12.89 22.11
C ALA A 76 12.78 11.51 21.47
N PRO A 77 13.25 11.47 20.22
CA PRO A 77 13.59 10.20 19.61
C PRO A 77 14.64 9.41 20.41
N GLY A 78 14.49 8.08 20.43
CA GLY A 78 15.39 7.21 21.18
C GLY A 78 15.19 5.75 20.80
N GLU A 79 15.90 4.86 21.45
CA GLU A 79 15.64 3.43 21.38
C GLU A 79 14.62 3.05 22.45
N TYR A 80 13.66 2.19 22.10
CA TYR A 80 12.54 1.86 22.96
C TYR A 80 12.34 0.37 23.11
N ASP A 81 11.78 -0.01 24.28
CA ASP A 81 11.25 -1.32 24.56
C ASP A 81 9.80 -1.19 25.04
N LEU A 82 8.90 -2.03 24.50
CA LEU A 82 7.54 -2.17 24.98
C LEU A 82 7.53 -3.25 26.09
N HIS A 83 7.03 -2.90 27.25
CA HIS A 83 6.92 -3.79 28.41
C HIS A 83 5.46 -4.13 28.69
N VAL A 84 5.22 -5.40 29.10
CA VAL A 84 3.95 -5.86 29.65
C VAL A 84 4.12 -5.97 31.16
N ASP A 85 3.53 -5.03 31.91
CA ASP A 85 3.59 -4.95 33.36
C ASP A 85 2.29 -4.35 33.92
N PRO A 86 1.37 -5.18 34.46
CA PRO A 86 0.10 -4.72 34.98
C PRO A 86 0.22 -3.81 36.22
N ASP A 87 1.35 -3.86 36.92
CA ASP A 87 1.58 -3.10 38.16
C ASP A 87 2.32 -1.76 37.93
N ALA A 88 2.80 -1.51 36.69
CA ALA A 88 3.50 -0.28 36.38
C ALA A 88 2.53 0.91 36.26
N ALA A 89 2.96 2.07 36.76
CA ALA A 89 2.20 3.32 36.58
C ALA A 89 2.29 3.80 35.13
N SER A 90 1.15 4.17 34.55
CA SER A 90 1.10 4.80 33.23
C SER A 90 1.74 6.17 33.26
N SER A 91 2.53 6.50 32.25
CA SER A 91 3.10 7.85 32.10
C SER A 91 2.04 8.80 31.53
N THR A 92 1.91 9.99 32.13
CA THR A 92 1.00 11.01 31.64
C THR A 92 1.68 11.83 30.54
N PRO A 93 1.02 12.05 29.38
CA PRO A 93 1.59 12.87 28.32
C PRO A 93 1.69 14.35 28.78
N GLY A 94 2.77 15.01 28.41
CA GLY A 94 2.96 16.43 28.65
C GLY A 94 2.01 17.32 27.83
N ARG A 95 1.62 16.82 26.64
CA ARG A 95 0.55 17.38 25.79
C ARG A 95 -0.37 16.25 25.36
N ALA A 96 -1.64 16.57 25.16
CA ALA A 96 -2.65 15.65 24.69
C ALA A 96 -3.38 16.25 23.48
N VAL A 97 -3.82 15.42 22.55
CA VAL A 97 -4.80 15.80 21.54
C VAL A 97 -6.14 15.99 22.26
N ILE A 98 -6.78 17.10 22.00
CA ILE A 98 -8.10 17.42 22.57
C ILE A 98 -9.12 17.49 21.43
N THR A 99 -10.07 16.57 21.44
CA THR A 99 -11.18 16.58 20.50
C THR A 99 -12.40 17.24 21.16
N ARG A 100 -13.12 18.06 20.41
CA ARG A 100 -14.35 18.70 20.87
C ARG A 100 -15.39 18.69 19.77
N THR A 101 -16.60 18.33 20.11
CA THR A 101 -17.77 18.48 19.22
C THR A 101 -18.63 19.61 19.78
N SER A 102 -18.89 20.65 19.00
CA SER A 102 -19.75 21.76 19.34
C SER A 102 -20.62 22.11 18.14
N GLU A 103 -21.93 22.18 18.34
CA GLU A 103 -22.90 22.49 17.27
C GLU A 103 -22.79 21.62 16.03
N GLY A 104 -22.33 20.35 16.19
CA GLY A 104 -22.13 19.40 15.11
C GLY A 104 -20.74 19.47 14.44
N ALA A 105 -19.93 20.49 14.72
CA ALA A 105 -18.59 20.63 14.20
C ALA A 105 -17.55 19.92 15.08
N LEU A 106 -16.68 19.11 14.47
CA LEU A 106 -15.57 18.46 15.14
C LEU A 106 -14.32 19.34 15.07
N THR A 107 -13.69 19.59 16.21
CA THR A 107 -12.42 20.31 16.32
C THR A 107 -11.40 19.43 17.02
N VAL A 108 -10.17 19.40 16.49
CA VAL A 108 -9.03 18.69 17.08
C VAL A 108 -7.93 19.70 17.38
N ASP A 109 -7.46 19.72 18.63
CA ASP A 109 -6.39 20.60 19.10
C ASP A 109 -5.17 19.73 19.49
N THR A 110 -4.06 19.89 18.78
CA THR A 110 -2.82 19.16 19.07
C THR A 110 -1.97 19.84 20.15
N GLY A 111 -2.38 21.01 20.62
CA GLY A 111 -1.59 21.91 21.47
C GLY A 111 -0.59 22.78 20.70
N VAL A 112 -0.50 22.63 19.36
CA VAL A 112 0.27 23.50 18.44
C VAL A 112 -0.66 24.09 17.39
N VAL A 113 -1.53 23.26 16.84
CA VAL A 113 -2.54 23.67 15.87
C VAL A 113 -3.94 23.26 16.32
N ARG A 114 -4.92 24.09 15.99
CA ARG A 114 -6.33 23.78 16.11
C ARG A 114 -6.93 23.59 14.74
N VAL A 115 -7.52 22.42 14.51
CA VAL A 115 -8.09 22.01 13.22
C VAL A 115 -9.58 21.86 13.36
N ARG A 116 -10.34 22.65 12.63
CA ARG A 116 -11.79 22.54 12.53
C ARG A 116 -12.12 21.72 11.27
N LEU A 117 -12.77 20.58 11.47
CA LEU A 117 -13.14 19.67 10.39
C LEU A 117 -14.35 20.16 9.61
N GLY A 118 -14.56 19.63 8.42
CA GLY A 118 -15.75 19.85 7.62
C GLY A 118 -16.99 19.23 8.25
N GLU A 119 -18.15 19.63 7.76
CA GLU A 119 -19.44 19.16 8.22
C GLU A 119 -20.17 18.44 7.10
N ARG A 120 -21.09 17.56 7.44
CA ARG A 120 -21.94 16.84 6.48
C ARG A 120 -22.67 17.82 5.56
N GLY A 121 -22.63 17.55 4.25
CA GLY A 121 -23.20 18.42 3.21
C GLY A 121 -22.28 19.57 2.79
N GLY A 122 -21.17 19.81 3.51
CA GLY A 122 -20.16 20.79 3.13
C GLY A 122 -19.18 20.27 2.10
N SER A 123 -18.43 21.20 1.48
CA SER A 123 -17.37 20.83 0.52
C SER A 123 -15.98 20.70 1.16
N ALA A 124 -15.74 21.32 2.30
CA ALA A 124 -14.45 21.31 2.97
C ALA A 124 -14.28 20.04 3.80
N LEU A 125 -13.11 19.41 3.69
CA LEU A 125 -12.62 18.37 4.60
C LEU A 125 -12.14 19.00 5.92
N VAL A 126 -11.49 20.17 5.80
CA VAL A 126 -11.06 21.03 6.90
C VAL A 126 -11.50 22.45 6.60
N THR A 127 -12.26 23.03 7.51
CA THR A 127 -12.76 24.42 7.34
C THR A 127 -11.70 25.44 7.71
N SER A 128 -10.90 25.18 8.75
CA SER A 128 -9.79 26.06 9.13
C SER A 128 -8.72 25.34 9.93
N ILE A 129 -7.48 25.82 9.78
CA ILE A 129 -6.34 25.46 10.62
C ILE A 129 -5.80 26.73 11.24
N GLU A 130 -5.76 26.75 12.57
CA GLU A 130 -5.27 27.86 13.37
C GLU A 130 -3.97 27.45 14.09
N ARG A 131 -2.96 28.32 14.03
CA ARG A 131 -1.70 28.21 14.77
C ARG A 131 -1.44 29.52 15.51
N ASP A 132 -1.15 29.45 16.81
CA ASP A 132 -0.87 30.63 17.65
C ASP A 132 -1.95 31.73 17.57
N GLY A 133 -3.23 31.36 17.35
CA GLY A 133 -4.35 32.28 17.21
C GLY A 133 -4.51 32.88 15.80
N VAL A 134 -3.69 32.44 14.84
CA VAL A 134 -3.70 32.89 13.45
C VAL A 134 -4.22 31.76 12.56
N VAL A 135 -5.23 32.05 11.73
CA VAL A 135 -5.69 31.10 10.71
C VAL A 135 -4.68 31.09 9.57
N VAL A 136 -4.05 29.94 9.34
CA VAL A 136 -2.99 29.73 8.32
C VAL A 136 -3.49 28.96 7.09
N ALA A 137 -4.61 28.25 7.23
CA ALA A 137 -5.29 27.58 6.11
C ALA A 137 -6.80 27.59 6.30
N GLU A 138 -7.51 27.65 5.17
CA GLU A 138 -8.98 27.56 5.11
C GLU A 138 -9.40 26.69 3.94
N ASP A 139 -10.65 26.18 4.01
CA ASP A 139 -11.35 25.51 2.89
C ASP A 139 -10.48 24.44 2.21
N VAL A 140 -9.92 23.53 3.00
CA VAL A 140 -9.21 22.37 2.46
C VAL A 140 -10.23 21.39 1.89
N HIS A 141 -10.20 21.15 0.56
CA HIS A 141 -11.18 20.29 -0.13
C HIS A 141 -10.55 19.52 -1.27
N LEU A 142 -11.25 18.47 -1.75
CA LEU A 142 -10.85 17.76 -2.95
C LEU A 142 -11.37 18.48 -4.20
N VAL A 143 -10.59 18.39 -5.27
CA VAL A 143 -10.96 18.89 -6.60
C VAL A 143 -10.74 17.78 -7.61
N SER A 144 -11.68 17.65 -8.58
CA SER A 144 -11.48 16.81 -9.75
C SER A 144 -11.98 17.50 -11.01
N LEU A 145 -11.43 17.09 -12.15
CA LEU A 145 -11.78 17.58 -13.47
C LEU A 145 -12.20 16.40 -14.34
N LEU A 146 -13.39 16.47 -14.90
CA LEU A 146 -13.91 15.47 -15.83
C LEU A 146 -13.85 16.01 -17.26
N GLN A 147 -13.40 15.19 -18.19
CA GLN A 147 -13.49 15.42 -19.64
C GLN A 147 -14.34 14.31 -20.25
N ARG A 148 -15.24 14.66 -21.20
CA ARG A 148 -16.22 13.73 -21.76
C ARG A 148 -15.81 13.03 -23.04
N SER A 149 -14.67 13.43 -23.59
CA SER A 149 -14.12 12.81 -24.80
C SER A 149 -12.62 13.04 -24.85
N VAL A 150 -11.91 12.12 -25.45
CA VAL A 150 -10.50 12.27 -25.84
C VAL A 150 -10.43 12.43 -27.35
N SER A 151 -9.56 13.33 -27.82
CA SER A 151 -9.31 13.52 -29.23
C SER A 151 -8.02 12.85 -29.64
N ASP A 152 -8.00 12.25 -30.84
CA ASP A 152 -6.85 11.52 -31.39
C ASP A 152 -5.62 12.43 -31.60
N ASP A 153 -5.82 13.75 -31.76
CA ASP A 153 -4.76 14.74 -31.94
C ASP A 153 -4.19 15.27 -30.60
N GLY A 154 -4.66 14.74 -29.47
CA GLY A 154 -4.24 15.16 -28.14
C GLY A 154 -4.76 16.55 -27.72
N SER A 155 -5.67 17.15 -28.46
CA SER A 155 -6.30 18.39 -28.04
C SER A 155 -7.13 18.20 -26.77
N THR A 156 -7.05 19.18 -25.88
CA THR A 156 -7.82 19.15 -24.62
C THR A 156 -9.26 19.62 -24.87
N GLY A 157 -10.23 18.75 -24.60
CA GLY A 157 -11.65 19.11 -24.59
C GLY A 157 -12.04 19.97 -23.37
N PRO A 158 -13.28 20.47 -23.32
CA PRO A 158 -13.81 21.14 -22.16
C PRO A 158 -13.73 20.24 -20.92
N ARG A 159 -13.31 20.82 -19.79
CA ARG A 159 -13.21 20.13 -18.50
C ARG A 159 -14.24 20.66 -17.53
N GLU A 160 -15.00 19.76 -16.96
CA GLU A 160 -16.02 20.05 -15.96
C GLU A 160 -15.40 19.93 -14.56
N PRO A 161 -15.46 21.00 -13.74
CA PRO A 161 -14.90 20.99 -12.39
C PRO A 161 -15.88 20.39 -11.38
N PHE A 162 -15.31 19.59 -10.46
CA PHE A 162 -16.00 19.01 -9.33
C PHE A 162 -15.29 19.37 -8.03
N ARG A 163 -16.04 19.36 -6.93
CA ARG A 163 -15.54 19.51 -5.56
C ARG A 163 -16.03 18.36 -4.68
N SER A 164 -15.30 18.08 -3.62
CA SER A 164 -15.78 17.18 -2.57
C SER A 164 -17.11 17.64 -2.00
N VAL A 165 -17.98 16.67 -1.69
CA VAL A 165 -19.16 16.83 -0.81
C VAL A 165 -19.04 15.77 0.29
N VAL A 166 -19.04 16.23 1.52
CA VAL A 166 -18.88 15.39 2.71
C VAL A 166 -20.21 14.72 3.04
N SER A 167 -20.22 13.39 3.06
CA SER A 167 -21.41 12.59 3.43
C SER A 167 -21.43 12.20 4.91
N ASP A 168 -20.25 11.95 5.49
CA ASP A 168 -20.09 11.58 6.89
C ASP A 168 -18.75 12.06 7.45
N VAL A 169 -18.73 12.38 8.75
CA VAL A 169 -17.53 12.72 9.52
C VAL A 169 -17.60 12.00 10.86
N ARG A 170 -16.61 11.15 11.13
CA ARG A 170 -16.56 10.42 12.40
C ARG A 170 -15.16 10.38 12.99
N LEU A 171 -15.10 10.39 14.30
CA LEU A 171 -13.89 10.20 15.07
C LEU A 171 -13.65 8.68 15.20
N GLU A 172 -12.65 8.14 14.46
CA GLU A 172 -12.30 6.71 14.55
C GLU A 172 -11.42 6.40 15.76
N GLN A 173 -10.55 7.34 16.12
CA GLN A 173 -9.69 7.22 17.30
C GLN A 173 -9.66 8.55 18.05
N ASP A 174 -9.99 8.49 19.35
CA ASP A 174 -9.94 9.61 20.29
C ASP A 174 -9.01 9.23 21.43
N GLY A 175 -7.77 9.58 21.31
CA GLY A 175 -6.79 9.23 22.32
C GLY A 175 -5.88 10.41 22.65
N PRO A 176 -5.13 10.34 23.77
CA PRO A 176 -4.39 11.50 24.23
C PRO A 176 -3.22 11.86 23.32
N LEU A 177 -2.66 10.91 22.55
CA LEU A 177 -1.47 11.17 21.72
C LEU A 177 -1.76 11.14 20.22
N ARG A 178 -2.85 10.48 19.81
CA ARG A 178 -3.23 10.32 18.41
C ARG A 178 -4.73 10.41 18.26
N ALA A 179 -5.21 11.22 17.32
CA ALA A 179 -6.59 11.25 16.89
C ALA A 179 -6.68 10.93 15.40
N VAL A 180 -7.73 10.20 15.00
CA VAL A 180 -8.02 9.88 13.60
C VAL A 180 -9.45 10.26 13.30
N VAL A 181 -9.63 11.14 12.32
CA VAL A 181 -10.94 11.54 11.81
C VAL A 181 -11.12 10.95 10.42
N ARG A 182 -12.18 10.18 10.25
CA ARG A 182 -12.60 9.63 8.94
C ARG A 182 -13.69 10.53 8.36
N ILE A 183 -13.51 10.88 7.09
CA ILE A 183 -14.43 11.69 6.29
C ILE A 183 -14.76 10.89 5.05
N GLU A 184 -16.04 10.66 4.81
CA GLU A 184 -16.54 9.99 3.61
C GLU A 184 -17.33 10.98 2.75
N GLY A 185 -17.32 10.76 1.44
CA GLY A 185 -18.04 11.62 0.51
C GLY A 185 -17.84 11.21 -0.94
N HIS A 186 -18.18 12.13 -1.83
CA HIS A 186 -18.05 12.01 -3.28
C HIS A 186 -17.66 13.35 -3.88
N HIS A 187 -17.29 13.37 -5.15
CA HIS A 187 -17.12 14.61 -5.89
C HIS A 187 -18.43 14.98 -6.57
N SER A 188 -18.84 16.24 -6.48
CA SER A 188 -20.06 16.76 -7.10
C SER A 188 -19.74 17.90 -8.06
N SER A 189 -20.43 17.94 -9.19
CA SER A 189 -20.38 19.06 -10.13
C SER A 189 -20.91 20.34 -9.51
N VAL A 190 -20.53 21.49 -10.06
CA VAL A 190 -20.92 22.81 -9.52
C VAL A 190 -22.45 22.99 -9.44
N ASP A 191 -23.19 22.42 -10.37
CA ASP A 191 -24.65 22.44 -10.44
C ASP A 191 -25.31 21.26 -9.71
N ALA A 192 -24.54 20.42 -9.04
CA ALA A 192 -24.98 19.19 -8.36
C ALA A 192 -25.75 18.20 -9.25
N SER A 193 -25.54 18.28 -10.57
CA SER A 193 -26.21 17.40 -11.54
C SER A 193 -25.56 16.01 -11.59
N ARG A 194 -24.32 15.89 -11.13
CA ARG A 194 -23.56 14.64 -11.15
C ARG A 194 -22.67 14.50 -9.91
N GLU A 195 -22.62 13.26 -9.41
CA GLU A 195 -21.71 12.78 -8.37
C GLU A 195 -20.86 11.65 -8.95
N TRP A 196 -19.59 11.57 -8.51
CA TRP A 196 -18.66 10.50 -8.88
C TRP A 196 -17.46 10.45 -7.94
N LEU A 197 -16.55 9.47 -8.15
CA LEU A 197 -15.35 9.24 -7.36
C LEU A 197 -15.64 9.29 -5.85
N PRO A 198 -16.39 8.33 -5.31
CA PRO A 198 -16.56 8.21 -3.88
C PRO A 198 -15.19 8.11 -3.19
N PHE A 199 -15.04 8.80 -2.08
CA PHE A 199 -13.78 8.86 -1.36
C PHE A 199 -13.93 8.58 0.13
N THR A 200 -12.83 8.12 0.71
CA THR A 200 -12.58 8.10 2.15
C THR A 200 -11.29 8.87 2.43
N VAL A 201 -11.37 9.89 3.26
CA VAL A 201 -10.20 10.64 3.74
C VAL A 201 -10.04 10.42 5.23
N ARG A 202 -8.84 10.04 5.66
CA ARG A 202 -8.46 10.04 7.07
C ARG A 202 -7.49 11.18 7.36
N ILE A 203 -7.81 11.96 8.37
CA ILE A 203 -6.92 12.99 8.91
C ILE A 203 -6.38 12.48 10.23
N VAL A 204 -5.07 12.25 10.27
CA VAL A 204 -4.36 11.78 11.46
C VAL A 204 -3.60 12.95 12.08
N LEU A 205 -3.82 13.16 13.36
CA LEU A 205 -3.21 14.22 14.15
C LEU A 205 -2.52 13.64 15.39
N ALA A 206 -1.32 14.12 15.69
CA ALA A 206 -0.55 13.72 16.87
C ALA A 206 -0.42 14.87 17.86
N ALA A 207 -0.38 14.56 19.15
CA ALA A 207 -0.14 15.54 20.21
C ALA A 207 1.19 16.26 19.99
N GLY A 208 1.16 17.58 20.02
CA GLY A 208 2.34 18.44 19.82
C GLY A 208 2.75 18.60 18.34
N SER A 209 2.01 18.05 17.38
CA SER A 209 2.28 18.17 15.96
C SER A 209 1.74 19.47 15.37
N ASP A 210 2.49 20.04 14.43
CA ASP A 210 2.08 21.17 13.59
C ASP A 210 1.57 20.73 12.21
N ARG A 211 1.31 19.43 12.02
CA ARG A 211 0.93 18.87 10.71
C ARG A 211 -0.19 17.86 10.80
N LEU A 212 -0.88 17.72 9.69
CA LEU A 212 -1.91 16.75 9.42
C LEU A 212 -1.34 15.72 8.43
N ARG A 213 -1.41 14.42 8.75
CA ARG A 213 -1.27 13.36 7.75
C ARG A 213 -2.65 13.10 7.17
N ILE A 214 -2.77 13.19 5.85
CA ILE A 214 -4.00 12.99 5.10
C ILE A 214 -3.85 11.70 4.29
N VAL A 215 -4.70 10.73 4.53
CA VAL A 215 -4.78 9.48 3.75
C VAL A 215 -6.05 9.57 2.90
N HIS A 216 -5.88 9.80 1.62
CA HIS A 216 -6.97 9.96 0.65
C HIS A 216 -7.10 8.70 -0.19
N SER A 217 -8.24 8.03 -0.10
CA SER A 217 -8.61 6.89 -0.94
C SER A 217 -9.83 7.26 -1.78
N PHE A 218 -9.81 6.92 -3.05
CA PHE A 218 -10.99 7.07 -3.92
C PHE A 218 -11.24 5.76 -4.68
N ILE A 219 -12.48 5.56 -5.14
CA ILE A 219 -12.86 4.43 -5.98
C ILE A 219 -13.27 5.00 -7.34
N TRP A 220 -12.82 4.35 -8.41
CA TRP A 220 -13.25 4.67 -9.76
C TRP A 220 -14.65 4.09 -9.99
N ASP A 221 -15.64 4.96 -10.16
CA ASP A 221 -17.04 4.62 -10.44
C ASP A 221 -17.53 5.23 -11.76
N GLY A 222 -16.60 5.74 -12.59
CA GLY A 222 -16.89 6.28 -13.91
C GLY A 222 -17.20 5.20 -14.96
N ASP A 223 -17.79 5.63 -16.07
CA ASP A 223 -17.92 4.86 -17.30
C ASP A 223 -16.66 5.07 -18.15
N ALA A 224 -15.90 4.00 -18.41
CA ALA A 224 -14.63 4.09 -19.13
C ALA A 224 -14.75 4.70 -20.53
N GLU A 225 -15.92 4.55 -21.21
CA GLU A 225 -16.16 5.06 -22.57
C GLU A 225 -16.43 6.57 -22.60
N THR A 226 -16.92 7.15 -21.51
CA THR A 226 -17.42 8.54 -21.49
C THR A 226 -16.79 9.43 -20.43
N ASP A 227 -16.04 8.84 -19.47
CA ASP A 227 -15.51 9.54 -18.33
C ASP A 227 -13.98 9.47 -18.30
N PHE A 228 -13.34 10.59 -18.57
CA PHE A 228 -11.89 10.74 -18.58
C PHE A 228 -11.47 11.68 -17.47
N LEU A 229 -10.79 11.16 -16.45
CA LEU A 229 -10.32 11.94 -15.30
C LEU A 229 -9.16 12.84 -15.75
N ALA A 230 -9.44 14.15 -15.85
CA ALA A 230 -8.50 15.16 -16.36
C ALA A 230 -7.78 15.92 -15.23
N GLY A 231 -8.04 15.60 -14.00
CA GLY A 231 -7.36 16.14 -12.82
C GLY A 231 -7.99 15.66 -11.53
N LEU A 232 -7.15 15.36 -10.54
CA LEU A 232 -7.57 14.98 -9.19
C LEU A 232 -6.58 15.60 -8.19
N GLY A 233 -7.05 16.24 -7.13
CA GLY A 233 -6.14 16.88 -6.18
C GLY A 233 -6.79 17.34 -4.88
N VAL A 234 -5.92 17.85 -3.99
CA VAL A 234 -6.29 18.50 -2.72
C VAL A 234 -5.91 19.97 -2.80
N ARG A 235 -6.85 20.86 -2.50
CA ARG A 235 -6.65 22.32 -2.51
C ARG A 235 -6.91 22.91 -1.14
N ALA A 236 -6.06 23.86 -0.75
CA ALA A 236 -6.19 24.67 0.46
C ALA A 236 -6.13 26.16 0.12
N ALA A 237 -6.95 26.98 0.72
CA ALA A 237 -6.80 28.42 0.70
C ALA A 237 -5.85 28.87 1.80
N VAL A 238 -4.96 29.83 1.48
CA VAL A 238 -3.92 30.36 2.36
C VAL A 238 -4.13 31.86 2.55
N PRO A 239 -4.60 32.30 3.72
CA PRO A 239 -4.65 33.74 4.05
C PRO A 239 -3.24 34.28 4.21
N LEU A 240 -2.90 35.36 3.47
CA LEU A 240 -1.62 36.04 3.51
C LEU A 240 -1.80 37.48 4.00
N ARG A 241 -0.95 37.94 4.92
CA ARG A 241 -1.10 39.21 5.62
C ARG A 241 0.02 40.19 5.32
N ALA A 242 1.24 39.65 5.12
CA ALA A 242 2.39 40.49 4.82
C ALA A 242 2.39 41.02 3.39
N GLU A 243 3.23 42.05 3.14
CA GLU A 243 3.45 42.57 1.81
C GLU A 243 4.07 41.52 0.85
N PRO A 244 3.81 41.59 -0.46
CA PRO A 244 4.28 40.59 -1.42
C PRO A 244 5.81 40.32 -1.38
N HIS A 245 6.61 41.25 -0.93
CA HIS A 245 8.06 41.06 -0.81
C HIS A 245 8.48 40.24 0.45
N ASP A 246 7.57 40.06 1.39
CA ASP A 246 7.76 39.21 2.57
C ASP A 246 6.98 37.88 2.47
N ARG A 247 6.34 37.62 1.31
CA ARG A 247 5.69 36.34 1.03
C ARG A 247 6.66 35.42 0.29
N HIS A 248 6.74 34.17 0.70
CA HIS A 248 7.74 33.24 0.20
C HIS A 248 7.12 31.96 -0.32
N ILE A 249 7.67 31.48 -1.44
CA ILE A 249 7.36 30.21 -2.08
C ILE A 249 8.58 29.31 -1.95
N ARG A 250 8.38 28.07 -1.51
CA ARG A 250 9.37 27.01 -1.54
C ARG A 250 8.78 25.79 -2.23
N ILE A 251 9.56 25.15 -3.10
CA ILE A 251 9.16 23.91 -3.77
C ILE A 251 10.33 22.92 -3.72
N ALA A 252 10.05 21.69 -3.33
CA ALA A 252 11.03 20.62 -3.31
C ALA A 252 11.40 20.17 -4.72
N GLY A 253 12.69 20.18 -5.02
CA GLY A 253 13.26 19.65 -6.24
C GLY A 253 13.73 18.22 -6.12
N ALA A 254 14.75 17.84 -6.86
CA ALA A 254 15.43 16.55 -6.76
C ALA A 254 16.59 16.64 -5.76
N ASP A 255 16.95 15.49 -5.15
CA ASP A 255 18.16 15.33 -4.33
C ASP A 255 18.29 16.35 -3.19
N GLY A 256 17.18 16.70 -2.55
CA GLY A 256 17.13 17.70 -1.47
C GLY A 256 17.20 19.14 -1.95
N GLY A 257 17.20 19.40 -3.26
CA GLY A 257 17.17 20.74 -3.83
C GLY A 257 15.87 21.48 -3.50
N VAL A 258 15.97 22.80 -3.29
CA VAL A 258 14.81 23.65 -2.97
C VAL A 258 14.78 24.86 -3.90
N PHE A 259 13.69 25.02 -4.65
CA PHE A 259 13.35 26.29 -5.28
C PHE A 259 12.77 27.22 -4.22
N ALA A 260 13.41 28.36 -3.97
CA ALA A 260 13.03 29.28 -2.91
C ALA A 260 13.06 30.72 -3.42
N GLU A 261 11.87 31.36 -3.49
CA GLU A 261 11.73 32.73 -3.99
C GLU A 261 10.71 33.53 -3.18
N ALA A 262 10.89 34.84 -3.15
CA ALA A 262 9.86 35.77 -2.70
C ALA A 262 8.86 36.07 -3.83
N VAL A 263 7.60 36.31 -3.48
CA VAL A 263 6.54 36.68 -4.43
C VAL A 263 6.88 38.00 -5.17
N ARG A 264 7.55 38.93 -4.49
CA ARG A 264 8.19 40.09 -5.08
C ARG A 264 9.65 40.15 -4.68
N GLY A 265 10.58 39.88 -5.60
CA GLY A 265 12.02 39.87 -5.34
C GLY A 265 12.60 41.27 -5.15
N LEU A 266 13.40 41.44 -4.08
CA LEU A 266 14.13 42.68 -3.79
C LEU A 266 15.64 42.54 -4.07
N THR A 267 16.08 41.33 -4.46
CA THR A 267 17.47 41.06 -4.86
C THR A 267 17.66 41.22 -6.36
N GLY A 268 18.88 41.44 -6.83
CA GLY A 268 19.18 41.56 -8.27
C GLY A 268 18.65 42.82 -8.93
N LEU A 269 18.11 43.76 -8.18
CA LEU A 269 17.65 45.04 -8.71
C LEU A 269 18.85 45.94 -9.12
N ARG A 270 18.66 46.81 -10.10
CA ARG A 270 19.68 47.78 -10.52
C ARG A 270 20.05 48.75 -9.39
N ARG A 271 19.15 49.00 -8.45
CA ARG A 271 19.40 49.77 -7.22
C ARG A 271 19.26 48.84 -6.02
N ASP A 272 20.18 48.95 -5.10
CA ASP A 272 20.24 48.11 -3.88
C ASP A 272 19.27 48.64 -2.82
N PRO A 273 18.31 47.84 -2.33
CA PRO A 273 17.42 48.25 -1.23
C PRO A 273 18.18 48.37 0.13
N GLY A 274 19.34 47.75 0.24
CA GLY A 274 20.17 47.69 1.45
C GLY A 274 20.48 46.22 1.85
N ALA A 275 21.66 46.01 2.41
CA ALA A 275 22.14 44.66 2.76
C ALA A 275 21.23 43.94 3.78
N GLU A 276 20.69 44.67 4.73
CA GLU A 276 19.80 44.13 5.77
C GLU A 276 18.45 43.67 5.15
N VAL A 277 17.90 44.45 4.21
CA VAL A 277 16.67 44.11 3.50
C VAL A 277 16.84 42.83 2.68
N ARG A 278 17.94 42.72 1.92
CA ARG A 278 18.22 41.51 1.16
C ARG A 278 18.43 40.29 2.04
N ALA A 279 19.19 40.46 3.14
CA ALA A 279 19.43 39.35 4.06
C ALA A 279 18.15 38.87 4.75
N ALA A 280 17.25 39.78 5.12
CA ALA A 280 15.97 39.43 5.69
C ALA A 280 15.09 38.66 4.68
N GLN A 281 14.98 39.16 3.45
CA GLN A 281 14.19 38.47 2.40
C GLN A 281 14.76 37.08 2.07
N ILE A 282 16.06 36.95 1.88
CA ILE A 282 16.69 35.64 1.58
C ILE A 282 16.42 34.64 2.70
N ALA A 283 16.45 35.12 3.97
CA ALA A 283 16.18 34.28 5.13
C ALA A 283 14.68 34.00 5.37
N GLY A 284 13.77 34.54 4.56
CA GLY A 284 12.32 34.42 4.76
C GLY A 284 11.79 35.16 5.97
N ARG A 285 12.51 36.15 6.49
CA ARG A 285 12.10 36.99 7.61
C ARG A 285 11.42 38.27 7.11
N ALA A 286 10.62 38.89 7.98
CA ALA A 286 10.09 40.22 7.71
C ALA A 286 11.24 41.19 7.37
N THR A 287 11.10 41.90 6.27
CA THR A 287 12.03 42.94 5.89
C THR A 287 11.89 44.16 6.82
N PRO A 288 12.95 44.95 7.05
CA PRO A 288 12.80 46.22 7.73
C PRO A 288 11.71 47.11 7.09
N PRO A 289 11.07 48.02 7.82
CA PRO A 289 10.08 48.93 7.25
C PRO A 289 10.62 49.67 6.00
N ALA A 290 9.80 49.88 4.98
CA ALA A 290 10.18 50.49 3.72
C ALA A 290 10.82 51.88 3.85
N SER A 291 10.57 52.58 4.97
CA SER A 291 11.24 53.84 5.35
C SER A 291 12.74 53.72 5.66
N ALA A 292 13.17 52.50 5.98
CA ALA A 292 14.60 52.18 6.25
C ALA A 292 15.35 51.75 4.96
N TRP A 293 14.68 51.60 3.83
CA TRP A 293 15.30 51.19 2.57
C TRP A 293 15.85 52.38 1.81
N ALA A 294 16.71 52.10 0.84
CA ALA A 294 17.12 53.11 -0.12
C ALA A 294 15.89 53.72 -0.80
N PRO A 295 15.67 55.03 -0.73
CA PRO A 295 14.47 55.70 -1.27
C PRO A 295 14.23 55.46 -2.78
N GLU A 296 15.31 55.23 -3.54
CA GLU A 296 15.28 54.89 -4.96
C GLU A 296 14.59 53.57 -5.26
N VAL A 297 14.53 52.64 -4.26
CA VAL A 297 13.83 51.35 -4.36
C VAL A 297 12.45 51.48 -3.73
N SER A 298 12.32 51.94 -2.47
CA SER A 298 11.03 51.95 -1.75
C SER A 298 9.98 52.77 -2.47
N SER A 299 10.34 53.88 -3.12
CA SER A 299 9.37 54.72 -3.90
C SER A 299 8.97 54.10 -5.27
N ARG A 300 9.61 53.01 -5.72
CA ARG A 300 9.45 52.40 -7.04
C ARG A 300 9.12 50.92 -7.03
N LEU A 301 8.67 50.38 -5.89
CA LEU A 301 8.31 48.96 -5.75
C LEU A 301 7.25 48.49 -6.79
N HIS A 302 6.39 49.38 -7.23
CA HIS A 302 5.38 49.08 -8.25
C HIS A 302 5.94 48.70 -9.61
N PHE A 303 7.22 48.99 -9.90
CA PHE A 303 7.92 48.55 -11.11
C PHE A 303 8.57 47.16 -10.96
N VAL A 304 8.65 46.61 -9.72
CA VAL A 304 9.14 45.24 -9.50
C VAL A 304 8.01 44.27 -9.71
N PRO A 305 8.17 43.27 -10.61
CA PRO A 305 7.10 42.31 -10.89
C PRO A 305 6.76 41.48 -9.63
N THR A 306 5.48 41.19 -9.50
CA THR A 306 4.97 40.30 -8.45
C THR A 306 4.57 38.99 -9.09
N TRP A 307 5.20 37.90 -8.67
CA TRP A 307 4.99 36.56 -9.23
C TRP A 307 3.88 35.85 -8.48
N SER A 308 2.66 35.93 -9.00
CA SER A 308 1.45 35.50 -8.33
C SER A 308 1.20 33.99 -8.42
N ASP A 309 1.59 33.43 -9.57
CA ASP A 309 1.32 32.01 -9.84
C ASP A 309 2.63 31.25 -10.10
N VAL A 310 2.76 30.08 -9.48
CA VAL A 310 3.86 29.15 -9.69
C VAL A 310 3.30 27.74 -9.84
N THR A 311 3.88 26.95 -10.76
CA THR A 311 3.51 25.56 -11.02
C THR A 311 4.76 24.72 -11.11
N LEU A 312 4.79 23.57 -10.43
CA LEU A 312 5.68 22.45 -10.71
C LEU A 312 4.88 21.34 -11.36
N THR A 313 5.32 20.81 -12.51
CA THR A 313 4.72 19.66 -13.18
C THR A 313 5.72 18.50 -13.25
N GLN A 314 5.32 17.29 -12.83
CA GLN A 314 6.06 16.03 -12.93
C GLN A 314 5.22 15.09 -13.80
N LEU A 315 5.32 15.17 -15.12
CA LEU A 315 4.46 14.41 -16.04
C LEU A 315 5.00 13.00 -16.33
N THR A 316 6.27 12.78 -16.06
CA THR A 316 6.94 11.46 -16.18
C THR A 316 7.78 11.20 -14.93
N ALA A 317 8.26 9.98 -14.73
CA ALA A 317 9.09 9.63 -13.58
C ALA A 317 10.40 10.45 -13.50
N ASP A 318 10.98 10.84 -14.63
CA ASP A 318 12.32 11.40 -14.71
C ASP A 318 12.37 12.83 -15.25
N GLY A 319 11.29 13.63 -15.10
CA GLY A 319 11.31 15.00 -15.56
C GLY A 319 10.25 15.90 -14.91
N PHE A 320 10.70 16.99 -14.24
CA PHE A 320 9.81 18.06 -13.80
C PHE A 320 10.25 19.42 -14.32
N GLY A 321 9.28 20.33 -14.45
CA GLY A 321 9.52 21.74 -14.76
C GLY A 321 8.81 22.66 -13.78
N ILE A 322 9.43 23.79 -13.44
CA ILE A 322 8.82 24.86 -12.64
C ILE A 322 8.63 26.09 -13.54
N ARG A 323 7.41 26.64 -13.56
CA ARG A 323 7.05 27.83 -14.28
C ARG A 323 6.37 28.83 -13.35
N LYS A 324 6.54 30.14 -13.65
CA LYS A 324 5.87 31.21 -12.92
C LYS A 324 5.32 32.28 -13.84
N ARG A 325 4.28 32.99 -13.39
CA ARG A 325 3.71 34.15 -14.08
C ARG A 325 3.22 35.19 -13.07
N THR A 326 3.03 36.40 -13.55
CA THR A 326 2.59 37.52 -12.69
C THR A 326 1.10 37.52 -12.41
N GLY A 327 0.31 36.77 -13.13
CA GLY A 327 -1.12 36.61 -12.90
C GLY A 327 -1.84 35.92 -14.05
N THR A 328 -3.09 35.56 -13.83
CA THR A 328 -3.95 34.95 -14.85
C THR A 328 -4.03 35.79 -16.11
N GLY A 329 -3.83 35.16 -17.26
CA GLY A 329 -3.81 35.84 -18.58
C GLY A 329 -2.42 36.36 -19.02
N HIS A 330 -1.41 36.30 -18.16
CA HIS A 330 -0.03 36.60 -18.52
C HIS A 330 0.75 35.35 -18.92
N ALA A 331 1.84 35.57 -19.67
CA ALA A 331 2.69 34.47 -20.11
C ALA A 331 3.42 33.79 -18.95
N TRP A 332 3.57 32.49 -19.06
CA TRP A 332 4.45 31.71 -18.21
C TRP A 332 5.92 31.91 -18.62
N ILE A 333 6.80 31.97 -17.65
CA ILE A 333 8.24 31.86 -17.83
C ILE A 333 8.76 30.61 -17.09
N ASP A 334 9.79 30.00 -17.68
CA ASP A 334 10.48 28.90 -17.06
C ASP A 334 11.32 29.39 -15.88
N ALA A 335 11.25 28.71 -14.75
CA ALA A 335 11.95 29.08 -13.52
C ALA A 335 12.93 28.01 -13.04
N GLY A 336 12.73 26.76 -13.42
CA GLY A 336 13.60 25.65 -13.06
C GLY A 336 13.13 24.33 -13.64
N ALA A 337 14.01 23.33 -13.62
CA ALA A 337 13.70 21.97 -14.04
C ALA A 337 14.62 20.97 -13.33
N GLY A 338 14.24 19.72 -13.33
CA GLY A 338 15.03 18.61 -12.78
C GLY A 338 14.43 17.26 -13.13
N THR A 339 14.91 16.22 -12.47
CA THR A 339 14.48 14.82 -12.72
C THR A 339 13.26 14.44 -11.86
N ARG A 340 13.42 14.25 -10.57
CA ARG A 340 12.45 13.64 -9.65
C ARG A 340 12.18 14.60 -8.48
N SER A 341 11.08 15.37 -8.57
CA SER A 341 10.68 16.25 -7.47
C SER A 341 10.14 15.45 -6.30
N GLU A 342 10.51 15.82 -5.08
CA GLU A 342 9.98 15.24 -3.84
C GLU A 342 8.55 15.71 -3.51
N GLY A 343 7.89 16.46 -4.41
CA GLY A 343 6.46 16.71 -4.38
C GLY A 343 5.93 17.47 -3.16
N PHE A 344 6.64 18.51 -2.72
CA PHE A 344 6.22 19.34 -1.59
C PHE A 344 6.37 20.82 -1.93
N ALA A 345 5.35 21.63 -1.64
CA ALA A 345 5.35 23.06 -1.85
C ALA A 345 4.87 23.82 -0.62
N ALA A 346 5.46 24.95 -0.33
CA ALA A 346 5.06 25.86 0.74
C ALA A 346 4.79 27.26 0.22
N LEU A 347 3.76 27.90 0.79
CA LEU A 347 3.46 29.32 0.67
C LEU A 347 3.26 29.89 2.07
N SER A 348 4.00 30.93 2.40
CA SER A 348 4.03 31.51 3.74
C SER A 348 4.49 32.97 3.72
N ASP A 349 4.20 33.64 4.83
CA ASP A 349 4.72 34.95 5.18
C ASP A 349 5.25 34.94 6.63
N PRO A 350 5.76 36.06 7.20
CA PRO A 350 6.24 36.11 8.58
C PRO A 350 5.16 35.84 9.65
N GLU A 351 3.86 35.86 9.29
CA GLU A 351 2.74 35.62 10.21
C GLU A 351 2.16 34.23 10.08
N GLY A 352 2.66 33.41 9.13
CA GLY A 352 2.28 32.04 8.94
C GLY A 352 2.12 31.59 7.51
N GLY A 353 1.61 30.39 7.32
CA GLY A 353 1.34 29.79 6.01
C GLY A 353 1.29 28.27 6.08
N ILE A 354 1.34 27.61 4.94
CA ILE A 354 1.30 26.16 4.87
C ILE A 354 2.36 25.56 3.95
N GLY A 355 2.72 24.29 4.25
CA GLY A 355 3.31 23.36 3.31
C GLY A 355 2.30 22.27 2.96
N LEU A 356 2.23 21.87 1.70
CA LEU A 356 1.40 20.77 1.21
C LEU A 356 2.21 19.90 0.26
N GLY A 357 2.20 18.58 0.50
CA GLY A 357 2.94 17.66 -0.34
C GLY A 357 2.32 16.27 -0.40
N VAL A 358 2.79 15.49 -1.39
CA VAL A 358 2.33 14.14 -1.70
C VAL A 358 3.48 13.16 -1.52
N ARG A 359 3.25 12.09 -0.77
CA ARG A 359 4.21 10.99 -0.63
C ARG A 359 4.28 10.19 -1.93
N SER A 360 5.48 9.78 -2.32
CA SER A 360 5.74 9.08 -3.59
C SER A 360 5.27 9.87 -4.83
N PHE A 361 5.48 11.18 -4.82
CA PHE A 361 4.96 12.11 -5.84
C PHE A 361 5.43 11.79 -7.25
N TRP A 362 6.75 11.68 -7.47
CA TRP A 362 7.30 11.40 -8.81
C TRP A 362 7.06 9.93 -9.23
N GLN A 363 7.01 9.00 -8.26
CA GLN A 363 6.70 7.61 -8.51
C GLN A 363 5.27 7.41 -9.03
N SER A 364 4.34 8.23 -8.52
CA SER A 364 2.91 8.18 -8.89
C SER A 364 2.55 9.22 -9.96
N HIS A 365 3.53 9.62 -10.80
CA HIS A 365 3.26 10.57 -11.88
C HIS A 365 2.02 10.17 -12.73
N PRO A 366 1.34 11.15 -13.38
CA PRO A 366 1.65 12.57 -13.52
C PRO A 366 1.11 13.39 -12.34
N GLY A 367 2.00 14.05 -11.59
CA GLY A 367 1.65 14.93 -10.49
C GLY A 367 1.92 16.41 -10.78
N GLN A 368 1.31 17.31 -10.00
CA GLN A 368 1.53 18.75 -10.13
C GLN A 368 1.33 19.46 -8.79
N LEU A 369 2.09 20.53 -8.57
CA LEU A 369 1.91 21.44 -7.44
C LEU A 369 1.63 22.84 -8.00
N ASP A 370 0.53 23.44 -7.54
CA ASP A 370 0.11 24.78 -7.93
C ASP A 370 0.07 25.72 -6.74
N ILE A 371 0.66 26.88 -6.91
CA ILE A 371 0.42 28.04 -6.08
C ILE A 371 -0.22 29.10 -6.97
N ARG A 372 -1.37 29.63 -6.56
CA ARG A 372 -2.12 30.63 -7.32
C ARG A 372 -2.47 31.81 -6.42
N ASP A 373 -2.50 33.00 -7.02
CA ASP A 373 -2.90 34.26 -6.37
C ASP A 373 -2.04 34.64 -5.16
N ALA A 374 -0.75 34.23 -5.12
CA ALA A 374 0.18 34.55 -4.03
C ALA A 374 0.41 36.06 -3.82
N ALA A 375 0.11 36.89 -4.81
CA ALA A 375 0.15 38.34 -4.73
C ALA A 375 -1.06 38.95 -3.98
N THR A 376 -2.14 38.20 -3.79
CA THR A 376 -3.39 38.67 -3.13
C THR A 376 -3.42 38.27 -1.64
N GLU A 377 -4.40 38.74 -0.90
CA GLU A 377 -4.59 38.39 0.52
C GLU A 377 -5.09 36.95 0.74
N ARG A 378 -5.57 36.28 -0.30
CA ARG A 378 -6.04 34.90 -0.26
C ARG A 378 -5.51 34.12 -1.47
N ALA A 379 -4.47 33.37 -1.22
CA ALA A 379 -3.86 32.48 -2.21
C ALA A 379 -4.44 31.06 -2.11
N THR A 380 -4.07 30.20 -3.05
CA THR A 380 -4.34 28.76 -2.97
C THR A 380 -3.08 27.95 -3.23
N VAL A 381 -2.97 26.82 -2.53
CA VAL A 381 -2.02 25.75 -2.81
C VAL A 381 -2.80 24.50 -3.19
N THR A 382 -2.46 23.89 -4.33
CA THR A 382 -3.10 22.65 -4.79
C THR A 382 -2.03 21.59 -5.03
N ALA A 383 -2.18 20.43 -4.42
CA ALA A 383 -1.43 19.23 -4.75
C ALA A 383 -2.31 18.36 -5.66
N TRP A 384 -1.95 18.27 -6.92
CA TRP A 384 -2.61 17.44 -7.90
C TRP A 384 -2.01 16.04 -7.88
N LEU A 385 -2.83 15.05 -7.53
CA LEU A 385 -2.52 13.63 -7.57
C LEU A 385 -2.49 13.12 -9.02
N HIS A 386 -3.35 13.69 -9.87
CA HIS A 386 -3.27 13.61 -11.32
C HIS A 386 -3.25 15.01 -11.89
N SER A 387 -2.20 15.32 -12.65
CA SER A 387 -1.96 16.66 -13.18
C SER A 387 -2.98 17.04 -14.26
N PRO A 388 -3.60 18.24 -14.19
CA PRO A 388 -4.44 18.72 -15.28
C PRO A 388 -3.63 19.09 -16.56
N GLU A 389 -2.32 19.09 -16.51
CA GLU A 389 -1.47 19.28 -17.71
C GLU A 389 -1.14 17.95 -18.41
N ALA A 390 -1.42 16.82 -17.76
CA ALA A 390 -1.32 15.50 -18.37
C ALA A 390 -2.52 15.21 -19.30
N PRO A 391 -2.40 14.23 -20.21
CA PRO A 391 -3.55 13.64 -20.85
C PRO A 391 -4.56 13.15 -19.81
N PRO A 392 -5.88 13.27 -20.06
CA PRO A 392 -6.87 12.70 -19.16
C PRO A 392 -6.72 11.18 -19.10
N MET A 393 -7.00 10.58 -17.94
CA MET A 393 -6.91 9.13 -17.76
C MET A 393 -7.90 8.43 -18.69
N ASP A 394 -7.40 7.51 -19.49
CA ASP A 394 -8.17 6.64 -20.37
C ASP A 394 -8.25 5.25 -19.73
N MET A 395 -9.44 4.89 -19.25
CA MET A 395 -9.69 3.63 -18.54
C MET A 395 -10.28 2.56 -19.45
N ARG A 396 -10.44 2.84 -20.76
CA ARG A 396 -10.94 1.87 -21.73
C ARG A 396 -10.01 0.68 -21.85
N PHE A 397 -10.59 -0.49 -22.12
CA PHE A 397 -9.78 -1.67 -22.35
C PHE A 397 -8.98 -1.54 -23.65
N TYR A 398 -7.75 -2.03 -23.68
CA TYR A 398 -6.79 -1.74 -24.77
C TYR A 398 -7.12 -2.46 -26.08
N HIS A 399 -7.96 -3.51 -26.05
CA HIS A 399 -8.33 -4.25 -27.26
C HIS A 399 -9.68 -4.98 -27.16
N ASP A 400 -10.77 -4.37 -27.34
CA ASP A 400 -12.03 -5.11 -27.56
C ASP A 400 -12.15 -5.54 -29.02
N GLY A 401 -12.89 -6.65 -29.28
CA GLY A 401 -13.25 -7.08 -30.61
C GLY A 401 -12.15 -7.74 -31.42
N LEU A 402 -11.13 -8.34 -30.80
CA LEU A 402 -10.11 -9.12 -31.50
C LEU A 402 -10.56 -10.53 -31.95
N GLY A 403 -11.87 -10.79 -32.01
CA GLY A 403 -12.41 -12.08 -32.44
C GLY A 403 -12.49 -13.12 -31.33
N GLN A 404 -12.53 -12.67 -30.07
CA GLN A 404 -12.61 -13.53 -28.88
C GLN A 404 -14.01 -13.58 -28.26
N GLU A 405 -15.02 -13.42 -29.08
CA GLU A 405 -16.44 -13.41 -28.64
C GLU A 405 -16.96 -14.80 -28.28
N SER A 406 -16.44 -15.86 -28.92
CA SER A 406 -16.83 -17.22 -28.60
C SER A 406 -15.93 -17.82 -27.51
N PHE A 407 -16.50 -18.75 -26.72
CA PHE A 407 -15.71 -19.46 -25.67
C PHE A 407 -14.52 -20.22 -26.27
N THR A 408 -14.64 -20.78 -27.48
CA THR A 408 -13.51 -21.47 -28.14
C THR A 408 -12.40 -20.50 -28.50
N ASP A 409 -12.75 -19.35 -29.08
CA ASP A 409 -11.77 -18.32 -29.44
C ASP A 409 -11.05 -17.76 -28.18
N GLN A 410 -11.75 -17.62 -27.07
CA GLN A 410 -11.17 -17.19 -25.79
C GLN A 410 -10.15 -18.21 -25.26
N LEU A 411 -10.43 -19.51 -25.37
CA LEU A 411 -9.47 -20.55 -25.00
C LEU A 411 -8.25 -20.56 -25.93
N ASP A 412 -8.47 -20.42 -27.24
CA ASP A 412 -7.37 -20.37 -28.22
C ASP A 412 -6.48 -19.14 -27.99
N ALA A 413 -7.06 -17.97 -27.66
CA ALA A 413 -6.33 -16.76 -27.31
C ALA A 413 -5.51 -16.93 -26.00
N LEU A 414 -6.10 -17.59 -25.01
CA LEU A 414 -5.40 -17.92 -23.76
C LEU A 414 -4.14 -18.76 -24.01
N GLU A 415 -4.21 -19.74 -24.93
CA GLU A 415 -3.05 -20.58 -25.31
C GLU A 415 -1.95 -19.79 -26.06
N ILE A 416 -2.29 -18.70 -26.74
CA ILE A 416 -1.34 -17.89 -27.51
C ILE A 416 -0.73 -16.76 -26.71
N THR A 417 -1.54 -16.00 -26.00
CA THR A 417 -1.11 -14.76 -25.31
C THR A 417 -1.18 -14.87 -23.78
N TYR A 418 -1.65 -16.00 -23.26
CA TYR A 418 -1.94 -16.21 -21.85
C TYR A 418 -2.96 -15.19 -21.29
N GLU A 419 -3.68 -14.52 -22.17
CA GLU A 419 -4.72 -13.56 -21.82
C GLU A 419 -6.06 -14.25 -21.64
N ASP A 420 -6.62 -14.10 -20.43
CA ASP A 420 -7.96 -14.55 -20.15
C ASP A 420 -8.94 -13.39 -20.40
N TYR A 421 -9.57 -13.41 -21.57
CA TYR A 421 -10.51 -12.39 -22.04
C TYR A 421 -11.95 -12.90 -22.06
N GLU A 422 -12.87 -12.03 -21.67
CA GLU A 422 -14.31 -12.12 -21.91
C GLU A 422 -14.88 -10.73 -22.17
N PRO A 423 -15.82 -10.55 -23.11
CA PRO A 423 -16.46 -9.27 -23.35
C PRO A 423 -17.07 -8.66 -22.07
N GLY A 424 -16.78 -7.38 -21.80
CA GLY A 424 -17.29 -6.64 -20.66
C GLY A 424 -16.65 -7.00 -19.30
N PHE A 425 -15.53 -7.74 -19.28
CA PHE A 425 -14.76 -8.01 -18.07
C PHE A 425 -13.53 -7.10 -17.89
N GLY A 426 -13.09 -6.42 -18.94
CA GLY A 426 -11.97 -5.46 -18.90
C GLY A 426 -12.33 -4.08 -18.35
N ASP A 427 -13.37 -3.96 -17.52
CA ASP A 427 -13.87 -2.69 -16.97
C ASP A 427 -13.16 -2.35 -15.66
N ALA A 428 -12.72 -1.10 -15.52
CA ALA A 428 -12.08 -0.56 -14.33
C ALA A 428 -13.06 -0.14 -13.21
N HIS A 429 -14.37 -0.20 -13.46
CA HIS A 429 -15.38 0.26 -12.50
C HIS A 429 -15.30 -0.51 -11.19
N GLY A 430 -14.85 0.15 -10.13
CA GLY A 430 -14.71 -0.42 -8.79
C GLY A 430 -13.28 -0.53 -8.27
N ILE A 431 -12.24 -0.28 -9.07
CA ILE A 431 -10.85 -0.23 -8.56
C ILE A 431 -10.62 1.03 -7.72
N ALA A 432 -9.59 1.03 -6.89
CA ALA A 432 -9.28 2.14 -6.00
C ALA A 432 -7.82 2.57 -6.06
N ARG A 433 -7.53 3.75 -5.51
CA ARG A 433 -6.15 4.20 -5.25
C ARG A 433 -6.11 5.05 -4.00
N THR A 434 -5.07 4.85 -3.18
CA THR A 434 -4.80 5.65 -1.98
C THR A 434 -3.54 6.48 -2.15
N HIS A 435 -3.61 7.74 -1.71
CA HIS A 435 -2.49 8.67 -1.65
C HIS A 435 -2.31 9.17 -0.23
N GLU A 436 -1.07 9.37 0.18
CA GLU A 436 -0.73 10.02 1.45
C GLU A 436 -0.20 11.41 1.20
N LEU A 437 -0.71 12.38 1.96
CA LEU A 437 -0.28 13.77 1.90
C LEU A 437 0.06 14.28 3.30
N ALA A 438 0.90 15.31 3.35
CA ALA A 438 1.10 16.09 4.57
C ALA A 438 0.70 17.55 4.31
N LEU A 439 -0.07 18.11 5.23
CA LEU A 439 -0.30 19.54 5.34
C LEU A 439 0.38 20.04 6.62
N VAL A 440 1.39 20.90 6.47
CA VAL A 440 2.17 21.47 7.57
C VAL A 440 1.70 22.92 7.78
N ALA A 441 1.35 23.27 9.02
CA ALA A 441 0.96 24.62 9.38
C ALA A 441 2.16 25.39 9.95
N TYR A 442 2.69 26.34 9.21
CA TYR A 442 3.81 27.16 9.63
C TYR A 442 3.36 28.39 10.43
N GLY A 443 4.07 28.74 11.49
CA GLY A 443 3.89 30.00 12.24
C GLY A 443 4.64 31.20 11.62
N ALA A 444 5.57 30.92 10.72
CA ALA A 444 6.32 31.88 9.92
C ALA A 444 6.91 31.15 8.72
N THR A 445 7.53 31.87 7.79
CA THR A 445 8.28 31.25 6.67
C THR A 445 9.34 30.28 7.23
N PRO A 446 9.30 28.98 6.89
CA PRO A 446 10.28 28.01 7.38
C PRO A 446 11.67 28.34 6.85
N ALA A 447 12.72 28.09 7.62
CA ALA A 447 14.08 28.06 7.09
C ALA A 447 14.20 26.98 5.99
N THR A 448 15.16 27.09 5.10
CA THR A 448 15.32 26.14 3.99
C THR A 448 15.60 24.72 4.51
N ASP A 449 16.41 24.61 5.57
CA ASP A 449 16.73 23.30 6.17
C ASP A 449 15.50 22.67 6.85
N ASP A 450 14.67 23.47 7.55
CA ASP A 450 13.43 22.99 8.16
C ASP A 450 12.43 22.50 7.09
N PHE A 451 12.34 23.23 5.96
CA PHE A 451 11.53 22.82 4.82
C PHE A 451 12.05 21.50 4.23
N ALA A 452 13.36 21.36 4.03
CA ALA A 452 13.97 20.14 3.52
C ALA A 452 13.73 18.95 4.47
N ASP A 453 13.79 19.16 5.77
CA ASP A 453 13.45 18.15 6.78
C ASP A 453 11.98 17.71 6.68
N ASP A 454 11.05 18.65 6.46
CA ASP A 454 9.63 18.32 6.27
C ASP A 454 9.39 17.45 5.04
N VAL A 455 10.12 17.71 3.94
CA VAL A 455 10.14 16.87 2.74
C VAL A 455 10.61 15.45 3.04
N VAL A 456 11.73 15.31 3.76
CA VAL A 456 12.25 13.99 4.16
C VAL A 456 11.23 13.24 5.03
N HIS A 457 10.60 13.91 5.99
CA HIS A 457 9.58 13.28 6.86
C HIS A 457 8.32 12.85 6.10
N LEU A 458 7.95 13.56 5.02
CA LEU A 458 6.85 13.13 4.15
C LEU A 458 7.24 11.88 3.35
N GLN A 459 8.40 11.90 2.71
CA GLN A 459 8.81 10.82 1.80
C GLN A 459 9.29 9.56 2.53
N ARG A 460 9.89 9.73 3.71
CA ARG A 460 10.42 8.66 4.57
C ARG A 460 9.98 8.86 6.02
N PRO A 461 8.68 8.68 6.32
CA PRO A 461 8.19 8.81 7.69
C PRO A 461 8.91 7.83 8.62
N PRO A 462 9.36 8.28 9.79
CA PRO A 462 9.96 7.39 10.77
C PRO A 462 8.98 6.30 11.19
N LEU A 463 9.44 5.07 11.30
CA LEU A 463 8.62 3.93 11.71
C LEU A 463 9.37 3.10 12.75
N LEU A 464 8.72 2.84 13.89
CA LEU A 464 9.16 1.86 14.88
C LEU A 464 8.62 0.48 14.52
N GLN A 465 9.44 -0.54 14.71
CA GLN A 465 9.06 -1.93 14.44
C GLN A 465 9.58 -2.85 15.52
N PRO A 466 8.87 -3.94 15.87
CA PRO A 466 9.46 -5.04 16.61
C PRO A 466 10.67 -5.62 15.86
N THR A 467 11.67 -6.08 16.60
CA THR A 467 12.83 -6.72 15.97
C THR A 467 12.43 -8.04 15.29
N PRO A 468 13.08 -8.44 14.17
CA PRO A 468 12.85 -9.76 13.54
C PRO A 468 12.92 -10.92 14.52
N ALA A 469 13.85 -10.89 15.48
CA ALA A 469 13.99 -11.91 16.52
C ALA A 469 12.75 -11.99 17.43
N HIS A 470 12.14 -10.85 17.76
CA HIS A 470 10.90 -10.85 18.55
C HIS A 470 9.73 -11.41 17.73
N LEU A 471 9.58 -10.97 16.48
CA LEU A 471 8.52 -11.47 15.58
C LEU A 471 8.60 -12.99 15.42
N ALA A 472 9.80 -13.54 15.21
CA ALA A 472 10.04 -14.98 15.12
C ALA A 472 9.70 -15.68 16.45
N SER A 473 10.05 -15.10 17.59
CA SER A 473 9.81 -15.71 18.91
C SER A 473 8.33 -15.78 19.29
N VAL A 474 7.51 -14.89 18.75
CA VAL A 474 6.04 -14.91 18.98
C VAL A 474 5.35 -15.92 18.07
N GLY A 475 5.96 -16.28 16.94
CA GLY A 475 5.43 -17.26 15.98
C GLY A 475 4.21 -16.74 15.21
N VAL A 476 4.25 -15.49 14.76
CA VAL A 476 3.18 -14.89 13.93
C VAL A 476 3.44 -15.16 12.45
N PHE A 477 2.36 -15.29 11.67
CA PHE A 477 2.35 -15.43 10.23
C PHE A 477 2.93 -16.74 9.66
N GLY A 478 2.78 -17.87 10.37
CA GLY A 478 3.15 -19.20 9.87
C GLY A 478 4.64 -19.49 9.96
N ASP A 479 5.15 -20.32 9.02
CA ASP A 479 6.49 -20.90 9.08
C ASP A 479 7.53 -20.03 8.37
N TRP A 480 8.40 -19.41 9.14
CA TRP A 480 9.56 -18.66 8.66
C TRP A 480 10.63 -18.56 9.76
N ALA A 481 11.88 -18.32 9.39
CA ALA A 481 13.00 -18.21 10.33
C ALA A 481 13.89 -17.02 9.97
N LEU A 482 14.71 -16.57 10.92
CA LEU A 482 15.74 -15.56 10.72
C LEU A 482 16.76 -16.05 9.67
N VAL A 483 17.47 -15.08 9.07
CA VAL A 483 18.58 -15.36 8.15
C VAL A 483 19.63 -16.20 8.86
N ASP A 484 20.02 -17.32 8.25
CA ASP A 484 21.03 -18.24 8.77
C ASP A 484 22.02 -18.65 7.71
N ARG A 485 23.28 -18.23 7.87
CA ARG A 485 24.41 -18.53 6.98
C ARG A 485 25.46 -19.42 7.65
N SER A 486 25.04 -20.24 8.64
CA SER A 486 25.92 -21.03 9.49
C SER A 486 26.62 -22.17 8.74
N THR A 487 26.07 -22.63 7.61
CA THR A 487 26.71 -23.64 6.74
C THR A 487 26.80 -23.10 5.29
N PRO A 488 27.72 -23.64 4.46
CA PRO A 488 27.83 -23.26 3.04
C PRO A 488 26.51 -23.42 2.26
N ALA A 489 25.79 -24.53 2.45
CA ALA A 489 24.54 -24.80 1.77
C ALA A 489 23.45 -23.80 2.15
N ARG A 490 23.32 -23.46 3.45
CA ARG A 490 22.39 -22.39 3.90
C ARG A 490 22.79 -21.04 3.32
N ALA A 491 24.08 -20.70 3.34
CA ALA A 491 24.58 -19.45 2.80
C ALA A 491 24.26 -19.29 1.30
N GLU A 492 24.35 -20.37 0.51
CA GLU A 492 24.02 -20.35 -0.92
C GLU A 492 22.54 -20.03 -1.18
N ILE A 493 21.62 -20.60 -0.38
CA ILE A 493 20.18 -20.28 -0.46
C ILE A 493 19.93 -18.83 -0.06
N GLU A 494 20.54 -18.36 1.04
CA GLU A 494 20.38 -16.96 1.49
C GLU A 494 20.96 -15.96 0.48
N ASP A 495 22.09 -16.30 -0.19
CA ASP A 495 22.64 -15.47 -1.26
C ASP A 495 21.73 -15.42 -2.49
N SER A 496 21.00 -16.49 -2.77
CA SER A 496 20.02 -16.53 -3.87
C SER A 496 18.79 -15.67 -3.53
N LEU A 497 18.32 -15.72 -2.29
CA LEU A 497 17.23 -14.86 -1.80
C LEU A 497 17.62 -13.37 -1.88
N ASP A 498 18.80 -13.01 -1.42
CA ASP A 498 19.31 -11.65 -1.49
C ASP A 498 19.47 -11.17 -2.95
N PHE A 499 19.97 -12.04 -3.83
CA PHE A 499 20.12 -11.74 -5.26
C PHE A 499 18.77 -11.38 -5.90
N LEU A 500 17.73 -12.20 -5.68
CA LEU A 500 16.40 -11.96 -6.25
C LEU A 500 15.82 -10.64 -5.77
N LEU A 501 15.90 -10.35 -4.46
CA LEU A 501 15.43 -9.08 -3.91
C LEU A 501 16.16 -7.88 -4.54
N GLN A 502 17.49 -7.93 -4.63
CA GLN A 502 18.27 -6.85 -5.24
C GLN A 502 17.95 -6.69 -6.73
N PHE A 503 17.79 -7.80 -7.45
CA PHE A 503 17.41 -7.76 -8.86
C PHE A 503 16.06 -7.05 -9.06
N TYR A 504 15.00 -7.43 -8.32
CA TYR A 504 13.69 -6.81 -8.46
C TYR A 504 13.67 -5.34 -8.04
N LEU A 505 14.34 -4.97 -6.94
CA LEU A 505 14.52 -3.57 -6.56
C LEU A 505 15.19 -2.76 -7.68
N GLY A 506 16.19 -3.33 -8.33
CA GLY A 506 16.86 -2.72 -9.49
C GLY A 506 15.95 -2.64 -10.71
N GLN A 507 15.11 -3.65 -10.98
CA GLN A 507 14.19 -3.66 -12.12
C GLN A 507 13.13 -2.56 -12.02
N VAL A 508 12.56 -2.30 -10.84
CA VAL A 508 11.58 -1.22 -10.64
C VAL A 508 12.11 0.10 -11.19
N ASP A 509 13.35 0.47 -10.85
CA ASP A 509 13.96 1.72 -11.32
C ASP A 509 14.42 1.66 -12.77
N GLN A 510 15.13 0.57 -13.17
CA GLN A 510 15.67 0.42 -14.52
C GLN A 510 14.57 0.34 -15.59
N ARG A 511 13.40 -0.19 -15.26
CA ARG A 511 12.27 -0.36 -16.17
C ARG A 511 11.19 0.72 -16.00
N SER A 512 11.36 1.64 -15.04
CA SER A 512 10.39 2.70 -14.74
C SER A 512 9.00 2.14 -14.45
N TRP A 513 8.90 1.15 -13.55
CA TRP A 513 7.62 0.63 -13.09
C TRP A 513 6.96 1.63 -12.14
N TYR A 514 6.65 2.81 -12.69
CA TYR A 514 6.08 3.97 -12.01
C TYR A 514 4.84 4.44 -12.77
N GLY A 515 4.03 5.24 -12.12
CA GLY A 515 2.83 5.82 -12.68
C GLY A 515 1.65 5.72 -11.73
N PHE A 516 0.62 6.49 -11.98
CA PHE A 516 -0.55 6.62 -11.11
C PHE A 516 -1.18 5.27 -10.75
N TRP A 517 -1.42 4.41 -11.76
CA TRP A 517 -1.97 3.07 -11.58
C TRP A 517 -0.91 1.99 -11.43
N ASN A 518 0.33 2.21 -11.89
CA ASN A 518 1.34 1.16 -12.00
C ASN A 518 2.26 1.04 -10.77
N TYR A 519 2.50 2.17 -10.07
CA TYR A 519 3.46 2.18 -8.98
C TYR A 519 3.05 1.22 -7.85
N GLY A 520 3.93 0.27 -7.56
CA GLY A 520 3.77 -0.77 -6.55
C GLY A 520 3.70 -2.18 -7.13
N ASP A 521 3.30 -2.36 -8.40
CA ASP A 521 3.31 -3.66 -9.06
C ASP A 521 4.64 -3.94 -9.78
N VAL A 522 4.81 -5.18 -10.18
CA VAL A 522 5.97 -5.70 -10.94
C VAL A 522 5.49 -6.41 -12.20
N MET A 523 6.37 -6.57 -13.19
CA MET A 523 6.04 -7.33 -14.39
C MET A 523 6.15 -8.83 -14.15
N HIS A 524 5.29 -9.59 -14.85
CA HIS A 524 5.13 -11.03 -14.69
C HIS A 524 6.25 -11.84 -15.36
N ALA A 525 6.53 -11.63 -16.65
CA ALA A 525 7.48 -12.43 -17.41
C ALA A 525 8.42 -11.62 -18.30
N TYR A 526 9.67 -12.09 -18.39
CA TYR A 526 10.73 -11.45 -19.19
C TYR A 526 10.83 -12.05 -20.61
N ASP A 527 11.20 -11.19 -21.57
CA ASP A 527 11.51 -11.56 -22.96
C ASP A 527 12.99 -11.26 -23.26
N SER A 528 13.80 -12.31 -23.29
CA SER A 528 15.23 -12.17 -23.52
C SER A 528 15.59 -11.86 -24.97
N ASP A 529 14.69 -12.04 -25.94
CA ASP A 529 14.92 -11.71 -27.35
C ASP A 529 14.78 -10.21 -27.60
N ARG A 530 13.85 -9.56 -26.90
CA ARG A 530 13.65 -8.11 -26.93
C ARG A 530 14.41 -7.36 -25.82
N HIS A 531 15.01 -8.04 -24.88
CA HIS A 531 15.66 -7.49 -23.68
C HIS A 531 14.71 -6.61 -22.84
N THR A 532 13.45 -7.04 -22.72
CA THR A 532 12.40 -6.32 -21.97
C THR A 532 11.43 -7.27 -21.31
N TRP A 533 10.71 -6.77 -20.32
CA TRP A 533 9.55 -7.47 -19.77
C TRP A 533 8.39 -7.41 -20.78
N ARG A 534 7.53 -8.43 -20.79
CA ARG A 534 6.42 -8.58 -21.75
C ARG A 534 5.25 -7.65 -21.42
N TYR A 535 5.49 -6.35 -21.33
CA TYR A 535 4.51 -5.34 -20.91
C TYR A 535 3.29 -5.22 -21.85
N ASP A 536 3.37 -5.78 -23.04
CA ASP A 536 2.44 -5.64 -24.16
C ASP A 536 1.80 -6.98 -24.59
N VAL A 537 1.96 -8.08 -23.83
CA VAL A 537 1.47 -9.39 -24.19
C VAL A 537 0.56 -9.94 -23.10
N GLY A 538 -0.77 -9.71 -23.24
CA GLY A 538 -1.83 -10.35 -22.48
C GLY A 538 -1.51 -10.64 -21.03
N GLY A 539 -1.57 -11.90 -20.64
CA GLY A 539 -1.30 -12.37 -19.30
C GLY A 539 0.17 -12.42 -18.88
N TYR A 540 1.10 -11.88 -19.66
CA TYR A 540 2.53 -11.84 -19.30
C TYR A 540 3.00 -10.46 -18.78
N ALA A 541 2.10 -9.48 -18.67
CA ALA A 541 2.45 -8.11 -18.34
C ALA A 541 2.52 -7.85 -16.83
N TRP A 542 1.58 -7.12 -16.24
CA TRP A 542 1.57 -6.86 -14.80
C TRP A 542 1.22 -8.11 -14.00
N ASP A 543 1.84 -8.28 -12.82
CA ASP A 543 1.77 -9.54 -12.07
C ASP A 543 0.47 -9.71 -11.24
N ASN A 544 -0.06 -8.64 -10.66
CA ASN A 544 -1.31 -8.63 -9.89
C ASN A 544 -1.39 -9.74 -8.82
N SER A 545 -0.39 -9.90 -7.97
CA SER A 545 -0.31 -10.94 -6.91
C SER A 545 -0.33 -12.40 -7.41
N GLU A 546 -0.07 -12.65 -8.70
CA GLU A 546 0.01 -14.03 -9.21
C GLU A 546 1.15 -14.78 -8.52
N LEU A 547 0.86 -15.95 -7.96
CA LEU A 547 1.76 -16.78 -7.18
C LEU A 547 2.47 -16.08 -6.00
N SER A 548 1.83 -15.04 -5.42
CA SER A 548 2.16 -14.47 -4.09
C SER A 548 3.49 -13.70 -3.96
N PRO A 549 3.87 -12.80 -4.88
CA PRO A 549 5.05 -11.96 -4.70
C PRO A 549 4.96 -11.03 -3.49
N ASP A 550 3.77 -10.54 -3.16
CA ASP A 550 3.51 -9.77 -1.92
C ASP A 550 3.98 -10.53 -0.68
N LEU A 551 3.60 -11.80 -0.58
CA LEU A 551 3.91 -12.63 0.58
C LEU A 551 5.40 -12.94 0.68
N TRP A 552 6.06 -13.17 -0.47
CA TRP A 552 7.51 -13.31 -0.55
C TRP A 552 8.24 -12.07 -0.03
N LEU A 553 7.81 -10.86 -0.43
CA LEU A 553 8.41 -9.61 0.05
C LEU A 553 8.19 -9.42 1.55
N TRP A 554 6.98 -9.71 2.06
CA TRP A 554 6.71 -9.59 3.50
C TRP A 554 7.51 -10.59 4.32
N TYR A 555 7.63 -11.84 3.89
CA TYR A 555 8.45 -12.83 4.59
C TYR A 555 9.93 -12.44 4.55
N SER A 556 10.40 -11.92 3.43
CA SER A 556 11.74 -11.38 3.32
C SER A 556 12.00 -10.23 4.30
N TYR A 557 11.01 -9.33 4.46
CA TYR A 557 11.08 -8.27 5.47
C TYR A 557 11.08 -8.82 6.90
N LEU A 558 10.15 -9.71 7.24
CA LEU A 558 10.01 -10.26 8.60
C LEU A 558 11.32 -10.88 9.09
N ARG A 559 12.06 -11.58 8.22
CA ARG A 559 13.30 -12.26 8.58
C ARG A 559 14.55 -11.37 8.55
N THR A 560 14.55 -10.30 7.76
CA THR A 560 15.73 -9.42 7.58
C THR A 560 15.59 -8.08 8.29
N GLY A 561 14.38 -7.55 8.40
CA GLY A 561 14.09 -6.20 8.89
C GLY A 561 14.59 -5.08 7.95
N ARG A 562 14.93 -5.36 6.69
CA ARG A 562 15.46 -4.40 5.74
C ARG A 562 14.45 -3.33 5.35
N ALA A 563 14.84 -2.06 5.44
CA ALA A 563 13.99 -0.91 5.14
C ALA A 563 13.60 -0.81 3.65
N ASP A 564 14.50 -1.14 2.74
CA ASP A 564 14.23 -1.16 1.29
C ASP A 564 13.19 -2.22 0.91
N VAL A 565 13.28 -3.41 1.51
CA VAL A 565 12.29 -4.50 1.33
C VAL A 565 10.93 -4.09 1.92
N PHE A 566 10.91 -3.46 3.10
CA PHE A 566 9.66 -2.94 3.68
C PHE A 566 8.94 -1.97 2.75
N ARG A 567 9.68 -0.97 2.21
CA ARG A 567 9.10 0.04 1.32
C ARG A 567 8.62 -0.55 0.00
N PHE A 568 9.31 -1.55 -0.51
CA PHE A 568 8.86 -2.29 -1.70
C PHE A 568 7.57 -3.06 -1.40
N ALA A 569 7.51 -3.81 -0.30
CA ALA A 569 6.33 -4.54 0.14
C ALA A 569 5.15 -3.60 0.46
N GLU A 570 5.41 -2.42 1.06
CA GLU A 570 4.40 -1.38 1.30
C GLU A 570 3.80 -0.88 -0.02
N ALA A 571 4.63 -0.54 -1.01
CA ALA A 571 4.17 -0.06 -2.31
C ALA A 571 3.32 -1.13 -3.02
N MET A 572 3.77 -2.40 -3.00
CA MET A 572 3.01 -3.52 -3.54
C MET A 572 1.68 -3.74 -2.80
N THR A 573 1.65 -3.69 -1.46
CA THR A 573 0.42 -3.81 -0.67
C THR A 573 -0.61 -2.73 -1.03
N ARG A 574 -0.17 -1.48 -1.24
CA ARG A 574 -1.04 -0.38 -1.67
C ARG A 574 -1.58 -0.59 -3.07
N HIS A 575 -0.77 -1.16 -3.97
CA HIS A 575 -1.19 -1.44 -5.33
C HIS A 575 -2.14 -2.64 -5.39
N THR A 576 -1.68 -3.81 -4.98
CA THR A 576 -2.40 -5.09 -5.15
C THR A 576 -3.66 -5.19 -4.28
N GLY A 577 -3.76 -4.39 -3.21
CA GLY A 577 -4.95 -4.28 -2.39
C GLY A 577 -6.03 -3.36 -2.95
N GLU A 578 -5.72 -2.53 -3.94
CA GLU A 578 -6.60 -1.46 -4.40
C GLU A 578 -6.80 -1.44 -5.91
N VAL A 579 -5.73 -1.42 -6.71
CA VAL A 579 -5.82 -1.37 -8.18
C VAL A 579 -6.23 -2.71 -8.76
N ASP A 580 -5.73 -3.80 -8.19
CA ASP A 580 -6.01 -5.16 -8.65
C ASP A 580 -7.30 -5.74 -8.06
N VAL A 581 -7.97 -5.01 -7.16
CA VAL A 581 -9.18 -5.46 -6.43
C VAL A 581 -10.32 -4.49 -6.68
N TYR A 582 -11.53 -5.04 -6.78
CA TYR A 582 -12.75 -4.25 -6.93
C TYR A 582 -13.38 -3.98 -5.57
N HIS A 583 -13.74 -2.73 -5.31
CA HIS A 583 -14.32 -2.25 -4.05
C HIS A 583 -15.80 -1.94 -4.16
N LEU A 584 -16.34 -1.88 -5.38
CA LEU A 584 -17.77 -1.72 -5.66
C LEU A 584 -18.16 -2.46 -6.93
N GLY A 585 -19.47 -2.52 -7.20
CA GLY A 585 -20.03 -3.15 -8.39
C GLY A 585 -20.10 -4.67 -8.29
N ARG A 586 -20.29 -5.33 -9.44
CA ARG A 586 -20.54 -6.78 -9.51
C ARG A 586 -19.38 -7.65 -9.04
N TRP A 587 -18.14 -7.12 -9.08
CA TRP A 587 -16.95 -7.85 -8.68
C TRP A 587 -16.39 -7.42 -7.34
N ALA A 588 -17.12 -6.63 -6.55
CA ALA A 588 -16.64 -6.17 -5.25
C ALA A 588 -16.11 -7.33 -4.38
N GLY A 589 -14.89 -7.20 -3.88
CA GLY A 589 -14.20 -8.24 -3.11
C GLY A 589 -13.42 -9.26 -3.96
N LEU A 590 -13.46 -9.19 -5.30
CA LEU A 590 -12.66 -10.03 -6.19
C LEU A 590 -11.48 -9.25 -6.74
N GLY A 591 -10.37 -9.93 -6.98
CA GLY A 591 -9.18 -9.37 -7.63
C GLY A 591 -9.05 -9.85 -9.07
N SER A 592 -8.45 -9.01 -9.91
CA SER A 592 -8.16 -9.27 -11.32
C SER A 592 -6.80 -9.96 -11.45
N ARG A 593 -6.75 -11.05 -12.22
CA ARG A 593 -5.51 -11.74 -12.56
C ARG A 593 -4.65 -10.86 -13.48
N HIS A 594 -3.36 -11.16 -13.59
CA HIS A 594 -2.37 -10.44 -14.41
C HIS A 594 -2.82 -10.14 -15.85
N ASN A 595 -2.52 -8.93 -16.34
CA ASN A 595 -2.82 -8.46 -17.69
C ASN A 595 -1.98 -7.23 -18.08
N VAL A 596 -2.11 -6.76 -19.32
CA VAL A 596 -1.53 -5.50 -19.82
C VAL A 596 -2.08 -4.29 -19.07
N GLN A 597 -3.38 -4.27 -18.80
CA GLN A 597 -4.03 -3.35 -17.84
C GLN A 597 -4.42 -4.14 -16.59
N HIS A 598 -4.12 -3.63 -15.40
CA HIS A 598 -4.33 -4.32 -14.12
C HIS A 598 -5.72 -4.92 -13.94
N TRP A 599 -6.74 -4.27 -14.48
CA TRP A 599 -8.15 -4.68 -14.43
C TRP A 599 -8.62 -5.49 -15.65
N GLY A 600 -7.73 -5.73 -16.65
CA GLY A 600 -8.13 -6.26 -17.96
C GLY A 600 -8.56 -7.72 -17.96
N CYS A 601 -7.96 -8.58 -17.13
CA CYS A 601 -8.22 -10.01 -17.10
C CYS A 601 -9.65 -10.35 -16.68
N SER A 602 -10.29 -11.29 -17.37
CA SER A 602 -11.64 -11.78 -17.03
C SER A 602 -11.70 -12.75 -15.84
N ALA A 603 -10.54 -13.23 -15.37
CA ALA A 603 -10.45 -14.01 -14.15
C ALA A 603 -10.51 -13.09 -12.92
N LYS A 604 -11.74 -12.85 -12.41
CA LYS A 604 -12.00 -12.14 -11.15
C LYS A 604 -12.09 -13.16 -10.01
N GLN A 605 -11.12 -13.17 -9.10
CA GLN A 605 -10.96 -14.29 -8.16
C GLN A 605 -10.53 -13.82 -6.76
N LEU A 606 -10.96 -14.56 -5.70
CA LEU A 606 -10.62 -14.30 -4.31
C LEU A 606 -9.12 -14.50 -4.02
N ARG A 607 -8.44 -15.38 -4.74
CA ARG A 607 -7.00 -15.62 -4.54
C ARG A 607 -6.14 -14.38 -4.75
N ILE A 608 -6.57 -13.44 -5.59
CA ILE A 608 -5.88 -12.16 -5.83
C ILE A 608 -6.21 -11.15 -4.72
N SER A 609 -7.47 -11.10 -4.28
CA SER A 609 -7.89 -10.18 -3.20
C SER A 609 -7.57 -10.68 -1.79
N SER A 610 -7.01 -11.89 -1.64
CA SER A 610 -6.78 -12.53 -0.34
C SER A 610 -6.10 -11.59 0.68
N PRO A 611 -6.61 -11.51 1.91
CA PRO A 611 -6.02 -10.69 2.96
C PRO A 611 -4.65 -11.18 3.42
N ILE A 612 -4.26 -12.40 3.08
CA ILE A 612 -2.95 -12.98 3.45
C ILE A 612 -1.79 -12.09 2.99
N TYR A 613 -1.93 -11.41 1.84
CA TYR A 613 -0.89 -10.57 1.24
C TYR A 613 -0.69 -9.23 1.95
N ARG A 614 -1.72 -8.71 2.64
CA ARG A 614 -1.72 -7.33 3.15
C ARG A 614 -1.93 -7.20 4.66
N ARG A 615 -2.36 -8.27 5.34
CA ARG A 615 -2.57 -8.23 6.80
C ARG A 615 -1.26 -7.98 7.57
N ILE A 616 -0.11 -8.42 7.04
CA ILE A 616 1.21 -8.19 7.66
C ILE A 616 1.48 -6.70 7.77
N PHE A 617 1.27 -5.93 6.68
CA PHE A 617 1.41 -4.49 6.70
C PHE A 617 0.46 -3.84 7.72
N HIS A 618 -0.83 -4.23 7.72
CA HIS A 618 -1.80 -3.72 8.70
C HIS A 618 -1.32 -3.92 10.14
N PHE A 619 -0.86 -5.11 10.48
CA PHE A 619 -0.43 -5.41 11.85
C PHE A 619 0.89 -4.74 12.24
N LEU A 620 1.82 -4.54 11.32
CA LEU A 620 3.09 -3.85 11.59
C LEU A 620 2.93 -2.34 11.71
N THR A 621 1.95 -1.72 11.04
CA THR A 621 1.81 -0.27 10.93
C THR A 621 0.56 0.29 11.60
N ALA A 622 -0.38 -0.57 11.96
CA ALA A 622 -1.73 -0.19 12.38
C ALA A 622 -2.49 0.66 11.33
N ASP A 623 -2.22 0.43 10.04
CA ASP A 623 -2.81 1.20 8.95
C ASP A 623 -4.31 0.98 8.83
N GLU A 624 -5.11 2.03 8.96
CA GLU A 624 -6.57 1.97 8.97
C GLU A 624 -7.13 1.66 7.58
N ARG A 625 -6.51 2.16 6.50
CA ARG A 625 -7.01 1.90 5.14
C ARG A 625 -6.87 0.42 4.79
N VAL A 626 -5.73 -0.20 5.11
CA VAL A 626 -5.59 -1.65 4.92
C VAL A 626 -6.55 -2.41 5.85
N GLY A 627 -6.82 -1.89 7.05
CA GLY A 627 -7.87 -2.40 7.93
C GLY A 627 -9.26 -2.43 7.27
N ASP A 628 -9.62 -1.40 6.47
CA ASP A 628 -10.85 -1.40 5.67
C ASP A 628 -10.83 -2.51 4.61
N LEU A 629 -9.71 -2.63 3.87
CA LEU A 629 -9.56 -3.65 2.83
C LEU A 629 -9.77 -5.07 3.38
N LEU A 630 -9.27 -5.35 4.59
CA LEU A 630 -9.50 -6.63 5.26
C LEU A 630 -10.97 -6.83 5.63
N THR A 631 -11.68 -5.76 6.01
CA THR A 631 -13.08 -5.81 6.43
C THR A 631 -14.04 -5.94 5.24
N GLU A 632 -13.72 -5.31 4.10
CA GLU A 632 -14.51 -5.36 2.86
C GLU A 632 -14.69 -6.80 2.34
N LEU A 633 -13.75 -7.71 2.66
CA LEU A 633 -13.78 -9.10 2.20
C LEU A 633 -14.64 -10.05 3.07
N ARG A 634 -15.18 -9.60 4.19
CA ARG A 634 -15.87 -10.45 5.19
C ARG A 634 -16.91 -11.41 4.58
N ASP A 635 -17.70 -10.92 3.66
CA ASP A 635 -18.80 -11.65 3.01
C ASP A 635 -18.49 -11.95 1.51
N SER A 636 -17.20 -12.08 1.16
CA SER A 636 -16.76 -12.35 -0.21
C SER A 636 -17.16 -13.74 -0.73
N ASP A 637 -17.54 -14.68 0.15
CA ASP A 637 -18.14 -15.95 -0.21
C ASP A 637 -19.48 -15.79 -0.97
N GLU A 638 -20.20 -14.68 -0.80
CA GLU A 638 -21.40 -14.37 -1.56
C GLU A 638 -21.13 -14.17 -3.06
N ARG A 639 -19.91 -13.83 -3.43
CA ARG A 639 -19.51 -13.59 -4.83
C ARG A 639 -19.58 -14.84 -5.70
N PHE A 640 -19.51 -16.02 -5.11
CA PHE A 640 -19.70 -17.29 -5.86
C PHE A 640 -21.12 -17.46 -6.43
N LEU A 641 -22.10 -16.67 -5.98
CA LEU A 641 -23.44 -16.62 -6.60
C LEU A 641 -23.41 -15.89 -7.96
N ASP A 642 -22.54 -14.89 -8.09
CA ASP A 642 -22.50 -14.03 -9.27
C ASP A 642 -21.44 -14.48 -10.28
N THR A 643 -20.36 -15.09 -9.79
CA THR A 643 -19.18 -15.42 -10.60
C THR A 643 -18.61 -16.78 -10.17
N ASP A 644 -18.64 -17.78 -11.06
CA ASP A 644 -17.90 -19.03 -10.89
C ASP A 644 -16.42 -18.81 -11.26
N PRO A 645 -15.48 -18.89 -10.32
CA PRO A 645 -14.06 -18.66 -10.60
C PRO A 645 -13.46 -19.73 -11.52
N THR A 646 -14.07 -20.90 -11.61
CA THR A 646 -13.61 -22.03 -12.42
C THR A 646 -14.39 -22.23 -13.72
N ARG A 647 -15.26 -21.30 -14.10
CA ARG A 647 -16.19 -21.42 -15.25
C ARG A 647 -15.54 -21.84 -16.56
N LYS A 648 -14.28 -21.45 -16.80
CA LYS A 648 -13.54 -21.78 -18.04
C LYS A 648 -12.85 -23.14 -18.01
N VAL A 649 -12.63 -23.70 -16.83
CA VAL A 649 -11.84 -24.93 -16.67
C VAL A 649 -12.62 -26.10 -16.07
N ARG A 650 -13.81 -25.86 -15.55
CA ARG A 650 -14.62 -26.93 -14.95
C ARG A 650 -15.25 -27.84 -16.01
N PRO A 651 -15.25 -29.17 -15.80
CA PRO A 651 -15.80 -30.13 -16.78
C PRO A 651 -17.29 -29.98 -17.05
N ASP A 652 -18.05 -29.49 -16.08
CA ASP A 652 -19.50 -29.32 -16.10
C ASP A 652 -19.98 -27.88 -16.37
N ALA A 653 -19.14 -27.03 -16.94
CA ALA A 653 -19.41 -25.60 -17.18
C ALA A 653 -20.75 -25.33 -17.92
N ALA A 654 -21.15 -26.24 -18.80
CA ALA A 654 -22.40 -26.10 -19.54
C ALA A 654 -23.65 -26.29 -18.66
N THR A 655 -23.56 -27.04 -17.58
CA THR A 655 -24.68 -27.44 -16.71
C THR A 655 -24.65 -26.86 -15.31
N TYR A 656 -23.48 -26.53 -14.81
CA TYR A 656 -23.32 -25.89 -13.48
C TYR A 656 -24.03 -24.53 -13.45
N ARG A 657 -24.81 -24.33 -12.42
CA ARG A 657 -25.36 -23.01 -12.04
C ARG A 657 -25.12 -22.81 -10.56
N PRO A 658 -24.64 -21.64 -10.15
CA PRO A 658 -24.48 -21.32 -8.74
C PRO A 658 -25.83 -21.49 -8.00
N ASP A 659 -25.80 -22.27 -6.92
CA ASP A 659 -26.94 -22.48 -6.02
C ASP A 659 -26.50 -22.08 -4.61
N ARG A 660 -27.29 -21.23 -3.95
CA ARG A 660 -26.96 -20.68 -2.63
C ARG A 660 -26.69 -21.79 -1.57
N SER A 661 -27.36 -22.92 -1.72
CA SER A 661 -27.20 -24.09 -0.83
C SER A 661 -26.09 -25.05 -1.25
N ALA A 662 -25.48 -24.86 -2.42
CA ALA A 662 -24.53 -25.80 -3.01
C ALA A 662 -23.54 -25.12 -3.99
N LEU A 663 -22.83 -24.10 -3.50
CA LEU A 663 -21.79 -23.40 -4.26
C LEU A 663 -20.54 -24.26 -4.39
N ALA A 664 -19.99 -24.40 -5.58
CA ALA A 664 -18.71 -25.11 -5.77
C ALA A 664 -17.54 -24.20 -5.31
N VAL A 665 -16.84 -24.62 -4.28
CA VAL A 665 -15.69 -23.91 -3.71
C VAL A 665 -14.46 -24.80 -3.76
N GLY A 666 -13.40 -24.32 -4.40
CA GLY A 666 -12.09 -24.98 -4.44
C GLY A 666 -11.44 -24.97 -3.04
N LEU A 667 -10.99 -26.14 -2.56
CA LEU A 667 -10.38 -26.26 -1.22
C LEU A 667 -8.98 -25.67 -1.16
N GLY A 668 -8.37 -25.32 -2.29
CA GLY A 668 -7.06 -24.65 -2.39
C GLY A 668 -7.18 -23.14 -2.40
N THR A 669 -7.30 -22.56 -3.59
CA THR A 669 -7.28 -21.11 -3.83
C THR A 669 -8.45 -20.39 -3.19
N ASP A 670 -9.68 -20.92 -3.32
CA ASP A 670 -10.88 -20.22 -2.87
C ASP A 670 -11.05 -20.32 -1.35
N TRP A 671 -11.03 -21.54 -0.81
CA TRP A 671 -11.12 -21.73 0.66
C TRP A 671 -9.92 -21.11 1.37
N GLY A 672 -8.72 -21.18 0.81
CA GLY A 672 -7.52 -20.53 1.38
C GLY A 672 -7.72 -19.02 1.57
N ALA A 673 -8.28 -18.34 0.56
CA ALA A 673 -8.61 -16.91 0.64
C ALA A 673 -9.74 -16.63 1.63
N LEU A 674 -10.81 -17.44 1.65
CA LEU A 674 -11.91 -17.33 2.61
C LEU A 674 -11.44 -17.57 4.04
N ALA A 675 -10.61 -18.59 4.27
CA ALA A 675 -10.06 -18.89 5.58
C ALA A 675 -9.18 -17.75 6.11
N ALA A 676 -8.34 -17.16 5.25
CA ALA A 676 -7.56 -15.98 5.60
C ALA A 676 -8.45 -14.78 5.94
N THR A 677 -9.56 -14.61 5.20
CA THR A 677 -10.54 -13.53 5.44
C THR A 677 -11.25 -13.71 6.79
N TRP A 678 -11.79 -14.90 7.05
CA TRP A 678 -12.50 -15.16 8.30
C TRP A 678 -11.55 -15.14 9.51
N LEU A 679 -10.32 -15.62 9.36
CA LEU A 679 -9.30 -15.50 10.40
C LEU A 679 -9.00 -14.02 10.71
N ALA A 680 -8.72 -13.22 9.71
CA ALA A 680 -8.40 -11.80 9.89
C ALA A 680 -9.57 -11.03 10.52
N ASP A 681 -10.81 -11.31 10.12
CA ASP A 681 -11.98 -10.67 10.69
C ASP A 681 -12.22 -11.13 12.13
N TRP A 682 -12.11 -12.43 12.42
CA TRP A 682 -12.25 -12.95 13.78
C TRP A 682 -11.21 -12.38 14.74
N GLU A 683 -9.93 -12.46 14.40
CA GLU A 683 -8.86 -11.99 15.31
C GLU A 683 -8.89 -10.48 15.55
N ARG A 684 -9.35 -9.67 14.55
CA ARG A 684 -9.43 -8.22 14.65
C ARG A 684 -10.69 -7.72 15.35
N THR A 685 -11.82 -8.36 15.15
CA THR A 685 -13.13 -7.84 15.57
C THR A 685 -13.85 -8.77 16.56
N GLY A 686 -13.39 -9.98 16.76
CA GLY A 686 -14.09 -10.99 17.53
C GLY A 686 -15.37 -11.53 16.87
N ASN A 687 -15.54 -11.33 15.56
CA ASN A 687 -16.75 -11.71 14.82
C ASN A 687 -17.00 -13.23 14.92
N GLU A 688 -18.08 -13.60 15.62
CA GLU A 688 -18.44 -14.99 15.82
C GLU A 688 -18.88 -15.71 14.54
N ARG A 689 -19.52 -15.00 13.58
CA ARG A 689 -19.91 -15.59 12.30
C ARG A 689 -18.68 -16.00 11.49
N SER A 690 -17.66 -15.13 11.43
CA SER A 690 -16.39 -15.46 10.75
C SER A 690 -15.67 -16.60 11.44
N ARG A 691 -15.62 -16.62 12.78
CA ARG A 691 -15.09 -17.75 13.55
C ARG A 691 -15.81 -19.06 13.23
N ASP A 692 -17.14 -19.05 13.25
CA ASP A 692 -17.95 -20.26 13.10
C ASP A 692 -17.87 -20.83 11.68
N ARG A 693 -17.81 -19.95 10.64
CA ARG A 693 -17.53 -20.36 9.25
C ARG A 693 -16.13 -20.97 9.13
N LEU A 694 -15.12 -20.35 9.71
CA LEU A 694 -13.75 -20.85 9.66
C LEU A 694 -13.65 -22.23 10.33
N LEU A 695 -14.02 -22.33 11.60
CA LEU A 695 -13.90 -23.59 12.36
C LEU A 695 -14.83 -24.68 11.80
N GLY A 696 -16.03 -24.31 11.33
CA GLY A 696 -16.99 -25.22 10.72
C GLY A 696 -16.45 -25.82 9.43
N THR A 697 -15.94 -24.99 8.51
CA THR A 697 -15.37 -25.49 7.25
C THR A 697 -14.08 -26.29 7.44
N MET A 698 -13.24 -25.96 8.46
CA MET A 698 -12.10 -26.78 8.85
C MET A 698 -12.55 -28.19 9.30
N ALA A 699 -13.59 -28.26 10.12
CA ALA A 699 -14.15 -29.55 10.56
C ALA A 699 -14.77 -30.34 9.38
N ASP A 700 -15.43 -29.65 8.45
CA ASP A 700 -15.99 -30.30 7.26
C ASP A 700 -14.90 -30.85 6.33
N ILE A 701 -13.80 -30.11 6.11
CA ILE A 701 -12.66 -30.60 5.34
C ILE A 701 -12.03 -31.84 6.01
N ALA A 702 -11.92 -31.83 7.31
CA ALA A 702 -11.46 -33.01 8.06
C ALA A 702 -12.40 -34.22 7.94
N ALA A 703 -13.70 -33.99 7.76
CA ALA A 703 -14.72 -35.01 7.60
C ALA A 703 -14.88 -35.53 6.16
N LEU A 704 -14.37 -34.82 5.15
CA LEU A 704 -14.33 -35.29 3.78
C LEU A 704 -13.49 -36.57 3.65
N PRO A 705 -13.92 -37.61 2.89
CA PRO A 705 -13.17 -38.86 2.76
C PRO A 705 -11.72 -38.66 2.28
N GLN A 706 -11.47 -37.67 1.44
CA GLN A 706 -10.13 -37.36 0.91
C GLN A 706 -9.56 -36.05 1.48
N GLY A 707 -10.24 -35.38 2.40
CA GLY A 707 -9.78 -34.12 2.97
C GLY A 707 -9.49 -33.07 1.87
N PHE A 708 -8.37 -32.38 1.93
CA PHE A 708 -7.93 -31.41 0.90
C PHE A 708 -7.75 -32.03 -0.50
N LEU A 709 -7.46 -33.32 -0.60
CA LEU A 709 -7.33 -34.02 -1.89
C LEU A 709 -8.65 -34.11 -2.64
N THR A 710 -9.81 -33.85 -2.00
CA THR A 710 -11.12 -33.73 -2.67
C THR A 710 -11.12 -32.62 -3.71
N GLY A 711 -10.32 -31.55 -3.49
CA GLY A 711 -10.08 -30.45 -4.41
C GLY A 711 -11.17 -29.40 -4.46
N GLU A 712 -12.46 -29.77 -4.45
CA GLU A 712 -13.61 -28.89 -4.46
C GLU A 712 -14.74 -29.54 -3.64
N ALA A 713 -15.43 -28.75 -2.83
CA ALA A 713 -16.61 -29.16 -2.07
C ALA A 713 -17.80 -28.22 -2.34
N LEU A 714 -19.02 -28.69 -2.03
CA LEU A 714 -20.23 -27.88 -2.14
C LEU A 714 -20.44 -27.11 -0.82
N TYR A 715 -20.51 -25.79 -0.93
CA TYR A 715 -20.64 -24.87 0.19
C TYR A 715 -22.06 -24.33 0.27
N ASP A 716 -22.68 -24.46 1.43
CA ASP A 716 -23.96 -23.84 1.74
C ASP A 716 -23.69 -22.47 2.39
N LEU A 717 -24.05 -21.41 1.68
CA LEU A 717 -23.81 -20.03 2.09
C LEU A 717 -24.61 -19.62 3.34
N ASP A 718 -25.80 -20.22 3.55
CA ASP A 718 -26.66 -19.88 4.69
C ASP A 718 -26.13 -20.49 5.99
N THR A 719 -25.65 -21.72 5.92
CA THR A 719 -25.08 -22.42 7.09
C THR A 719 -23.58 -22.18 7.27
N GLY A 720 -22.89 -21.75 6.21
CA GLY A 720 -21.44 -21.57 6.22
C GLY A 720 -20.67 -22.90 6.32
N ARG A 721 -21.23 -24.00 5.74
CA ARG A 721 -20.72 -25.38 5.88
C ARG A 721 -20.53 -26.05 4.52
N PHE A 722 -19.60 -26.98 4.45
CA PHE A 722 -19.45 -27.88 3.31
C PHE A 722 -20.30 -29.15 3.45
N GLU A 723 -20.77 -29.62 2.29
CA GLU A 723 -21.29 -30.97 2.16
C GLU A 723 -20.12 -31.96 2.20
N THR A 724 -20.18 -33.01 3.06
CA THR A 724 -19.01 -33.86 3.37
C THR A 724 -19.09 -35.27 2.75
N SER A 725 -20.12 -35.59 1.96
CA SER A 725 -20.26 -36.92 1.35
C SER A 725 -19.40 -37.13 0.09
N ARG A 726 -18.82 -36.06 -0.45
CA ARG A 726 -18.09 -36.10 -1.72
C ARG A 726 -16.81 -36.91 -1.60
N ASP A 727 -16.77 -38.06 -2.27
CA ASP A 727 -15.59 -38.93 -2.35
C ASP A 727 -14.99 -38.90 -3.77
N ARG A 728 -14.06 -37.99 -3.96
CA ARG A 728 -13.26 -37.85 -5.18
C ARG A 728 -11.85 -37.36 -4.85
N VAL A 729 -10.93 -37.56 -5.79
CA VAL A 729 -9.59 -36.97 -5.75
C VAL A 729 -9.44 -36.01 -6.92
N SER A 730 -9.09 -34.76 -6.62
CA SER A 730 -8.82 -33.72 -7.60
C SER A 730 -7.82 -32.75 -7.02
N VAL A 731 -6.65 -32.64 -7.63
CA VAL A 731 -5.57 -31.76 -7.15
C VAL A 731 -5.20 -30.79 -8.27
N SER A 732 -4.93 -29.54 -7.90
CA SER A 732 -4.43 -28.53 -8.83
C SER A 732 -3.07 -28.04 -8.35
N HIS A 733 -2.15 -27.79 -9.29
CA HIS A 733 -0.85 -27.16 -9.00
C HIS A 733 -0.99 -25.75 -8.45
N LEU A 734 -2.12 -25.08 -8.62
CA LEU A 734 -2.39 -23.76 -8.07
C LEU A 734 -2.88 -23.79 -6.62
N SER A 735 -3.33 -24.95 -6.11
CA SER A 735 -4.01 -25.02 -4.80
C SER A 735 -3.20 -24.44 -3.64
N ALA A 736 -1.89 -24.63 -3.62
CA ALA A 736 -1.04 -24.27 -2.49
C ALA A 736 -0.15 -23.03 -2.69
N VAL A 737 -0.23 -22.35 -3.85
CA VAL A 737 0.69 -21.24 -4.20
C VAL A 737 0.10 -19.85 -4.02
N PHE A 738 -1.10 -19.74 -3.44
CA PHE A 738 -1.80 -18.48 -3.15
C PHE A 738 -2.11 -18.30 -1.66
N GLY A 739 -1.15 -18.62 -0.78
CA GLY A 739 -1.25 -18.41 0.65
C GLY A 739 -1.93 -19.55 1.43
N LEU A 740 -2.36 -20.64 0.81
CA LEU A 740 -2.98 -21.78 1.54
C LEU A 740 -2.01 -22.41 2.53
N VAL A 741 -0.74 -22.57 2.17
CA VAL A 741 0.29 -23.18 3.04
C VAL A 741 0.43 -22.35 4.31
N GLU A 742 0.54 -21.05 4.15
CA GLU A 742 0.72 -20.08 5.24
C GLU A 742 -0.50 -20.04 6.17
N VAL A 743 -1.71 -20.01 5.60
CA VAL A 743 -2.95 -20.05 6.37
C VAL A 743 -3.11 -21.36 7.12
N CYS A 744 -2.90 -22.52 6.49
CA CYS A 744 -3.03 -23.82 7.14
C CYS A 744 -2.00 -24.00 8.25
N SER A 745 -0.75 -23.61 8.03
CA SER A 745 0.30 -23.66 9.06
C SER A 745 -0.08 -22.83 10.29
N GLU A 746 -0.57 -21.60 10.08
CA GLU A 746 -1.04 -20.76 11.17
C GLU A 746 -2.27 -21.34 11.87
N LEU A 747 -3.28 -21.80 11.13
CA LEU A 747 -4.51 -22.36 11.72
C LEU A 747 -4.25 -23.59 12.57
N VAL A 748 -3.38 -24.52 12.13
CA VAL A 748 -3.01 -25.72 12.89
C VAL A 748 -2.33 -25.35 14.22
N SER A 749 -1.57 -24.27 14.26
CA SER A 749 -0.93 -23.79 15.49
C SER A 749 -1.86 -22.98 16.39
N LEU A 750 -2.90 -22.37 15.82
CA LEU A 750 -3.78 -21.41 16.48
C LEU A 750 -4.96 -22.08 17.20
N VAL A 751 -5.60 -23.07 16.54
CA VAL A 751 -6.82 -23.71 16.99
C VAL A 751 -6.74 -25.24 16.84
N ASP A 752 -7.36 -25.96 17.77
CA ASP A 752 -7.47 -27.42 17.71
C ASP A 752 -8.86 -27.82 17.17
N VAL A 753 -8.89 -28.14 15.85
CA VAL A 753 -10.07 -28.69 15.18
C VAL A 753 -9.79 -30.17 14.89
N PRO A 754 -10.58 -31.10 15.48
CA PRO A 754 -10.29 -32.53 15.35
C PRO A 754 -10.17 -33.00 13.90
N GLY A 755 -9.06 -33.66 13.56
CA GLY A 755 -8.78 -34.20 12.24
C GLY A 755 -8.29 -33.20 11.18
N PHE A 756 -8.36 -31.89 11.44
CA PHE A 756 -7.92 -30.89 10.45
C PHE A 756 -6.40 -30.93 10.19
N ALA A 757 -5.62 -30.99 11.26
CA ALA A 757 -4.17 -31.11 11.16
C ALA A 757 -3.74 -32.38 10.41
N ASP A 758 -4.44 -33.49 10.61
CA ASP A 758 -4.18 -34.79 9.94
C ASP A 758 -4.55 -34.71 8.45
N ALA A 759 -5.68 -34.05 8.11
CA ALA A 759 -6.11 -33.84 6.73
C ALA A 759 -5.11 -32.97 5.95
N TRP A 760 -4.57 -31.92 6.60
CA TRP A 760 -3.55 -31.05 6.01
C TRP A 760 -2.21 -31.80 5.86
N GLU A 761 -1.74 -32.52 6.89
CA GLU A 761 -0.51 -33.30 6.80
C GLU A 761 -0.60 -34.39 5.73
N ARG A 762 -1.76 -35.07 5.60
CA ARG A 762 -1.99 -36.06 4.54
C ARG A 762 -1.85 -35.44 3.15
N TYR A 763 -2.41 -34.26 2.91
CA TYR A 763 -2.25 -33.51 1.65
C TYR A 763 -0.77 -33.19 1.39
N CYS A 764 -0.10 -32.64 2.38
CA CYS A 764 1.32 -32.27 2.30
C CYS A 764 2.23 -33.46 1.98
N ARG A 765 1.97 -34.60 2.62
CA ARG A 765 2.73 -35.85 2.45
C ARG A 765 2.54 -36.43 1.05
N LEU A 766 1.33 -36.41 0.52
CA LEU A 766 0.98 -37.10 -0.71
C LEU A 766 1.25 -36.30 -1.97
N TYR A 767 1.33 -34.98 -1.91
CA TYR A 767 1.47 -34.14 -3.11
C TYR A 767 2.70 -34.53 -3.93
N LEU A 768 3.87 -34.70 -3.33
CA LEU A 768 5.13 -35.07 -3.99
C LEU A 768 5.49 -36.56 -3.80
N ALA A 769 4.60 -37.38 -3.22
CA ALA A 769 4.84 -38.79 -3.02
C ALA A 769 4.97 -39.54 -4.35
N SER A 770 5.55 -40.76 -4.31
CA SER A 770 5.66 -41.57 -5.52
C SER A 770 4.26 -41.97 -6.05
N PRO A 771 4.10 -42.22 -7.35
CA PRO A 771 2.85 -42.72 -7.92
C PRO A 771 2.33 -43.99 -7.25
N ALA A 772 3.23 -44.84 -6.75
CA ALA A 772 2.84 -46.04 -6.00
C ALA A 772 2.23 -45.68 -4.66
N ASP A 773 2.87 -44.81 -3.87
CA ASP A 773 2.35 -44.36 -2.55
C ASP A 773 1.01 -43.60 -2.70
N GLN A 774 0.88 -42.79 -3.76
CA GLN A 774 -0.37 -42.10 -4.09
C GLN A 774 -1.47 -43.12 -4.44
N THR A 775 -1.16 -44.13 -5.25
CA THR A 775 -2.11 -45.19 -5.59
C THR A 775 -2.57 -45.98 -4.36
N ASP A 776 -1.65 -46.33 -3.48
CA ASP A 776 -1.98 -47.03 -2.24
C ASP A 776 -2.86 -46.17 -1.30
N ALA A 777 -2.64 -44.85 -1.27
CA ALA A 777 -3.35 -43.94 -0.39
C ALA A 777 -4.74 -43.50 -0.92
N VAL A 778 -4.91 -43.33 -2.23
CA VAL A 778 -6.11 -42.71 -2.85
C VAL A 778 -6.62 -43.46 -4.07
N GLY A 779 -6.08 -44.63 -4.41
CA GLY A 779 -6.53 -45.50 -5.47
C GLY A 779 -6.01 -45.20 -6.87
N ALA A 780 -5.29 -44.10 -7.09
CA ALA A 780 -4.67 -43.71 -8.36
C ALA A 780 -3.56 -42.67 -8.12
N PRO A 781 -2.60 -42.52 -9.05
CA PRO A 781 -1.67 -41.42 -9.01
C PRO A 781 -2.38 -40.08 -9.12
N LEU A 782 -1.88 -39.06 -8.42
CA LEU A 782 -2.35 -37.70 -8.56
C LEU A 782 -2.01 -37.15 -9.96
N THR A 783 -2.92 -36.40 -10.57
CA THR A 783 -2.75 -35.74 -11.86
C THR A 783 -2.83 -34.24 -11.68
N GLY A 784 -2.24 -33.46 -12.62
CA GLY A 784 -2.26 -31.99 -12.55
C GLY A 784 -1.33 -31.42 -11.46
N ILE A 785 -0.38 -32.20 -10.97
CA ILE A 785 0.68 -31.76 -10.07
C ILE A 785 1.85 -31.23 -10.89
N HIS A 786 2.19 -29.96 -10.64
CA HIS A 786 3.32 -29.23 -11.22
C HIS A 786 3.91 -28.31 -10.15
N LEU A 787 4.91 -27.51 -10.50
CA LEU A 787 5.58 -26.56 -9.60
C LEU A 787 6.23 -27.26 -8.39
N GLU A 788 6.95 -28.36 -8.64
CA GLU A 788 7.53 -29.21 -7.59
C GLU A 788 8.46 -28.44 -6.66
N GLN A 789 9.23 -27.45 -7.18
CA GLN A 789 10.08 -26.58 -6.36
C GLN A 789 9.25 -25.79 -5.37
N ALA A 790 8.17 -25.14 -5.80
CA ALA A 790 7.25 -24.41 -4.94
C ALA A 790 6.58 -25.30 -3.89
N HIS A 791 6.20 -26.52 -4.30
CA HIS A 791 5.51 -27.49 -3.43
C HIS A 791 6.44 -28.30 -2.54
N SER A 792 7.78 -28.14 -2.66
CA SER A 792 8.77 -28.74 -1.74
C SER A 792 8.44 -28.43 -0.27
N ARG A 793 7.90 -27.23 0.02
CA ARG A 793 7.47 -26.78 1.35
C ARG A 793 6.32 -27.62 1.94
N LEU A 794 5.51 -28.30 1.13
CA LEU A 794 4.51 -29.25 1.61
C LEU A 794 5.19 -30.49 2.23
N ALA A 795 6.13 -31.09 1.50
CA ALA A 795 6.91 -32.20 2.02
C ALA A 795 7.75 -31.79 3.25
N ALA A 796 8.30 -30.57 3.26
CA ALA A 796 9.03 -30.01 4.40
C ALA A 796 8.12 -29.87 5.63
N TYR A 797 6.88 -29.38 5.45
CA TYR A 797 5.90 -29.30 6.54
C TYR A 797 5.58 -30.69 7.12
N ALA A 798 5.29 -31.67 6.25
CA ALA A 798 5.01 -33.04 6.69
C ALA A 798 6.23 -33.70 7.37
N ALA A 799 7.45 -33.43 6.88
CA ALA A 799 8.69 -33.89 7.49
C ALA A 799 8.91 -33.32 8.90
N ALA A 800 8.70 -32.01 9.06
CA ALA A 800 8.85 -31.33 10.35
C ALA A 800 7.84 -31.85 11.40
N ARG A 801 6.61 -32.15 10.98
CA ARG A 801 5.56 -32.70 11.85
C ARG A 801 5.79 -34.15 12.26
N SER A 802 6.22 -34.99 11.32
CA SER A 802 6.40 -36.43 11.54
C SER A 802 7.79 -36.83 12.01
N GLY A 803 8.79 -36.00 11.82
CA GLY A 803 10.21 -36.35 12.00
C GLY A 803 10.77 -37.26 10.90
N ASP A 804 10.04 -37.44 9.79
CA ASP A 804 10.41 -38.34 8.70
C ASP A 804 11.56 -37.77 7.85
N ALA A 805 12.74 -38.37 7.95
CA ALA A 805 13.91 -37.94 7.20
C ALA A 805 13.76 -38.14 5.68
N GLY A 806 12.99 -39.14 5.24
CA GLY A 806 12.75 -39.37 3.80
C GLY A 806 11.90 -38.28 3.16
N LEU A 807 10.95 -37.69 3.91
CA LEU A 807 10.18 -36.53 3.47
C LEU A 807 11.06 -35.27 3.42
N ALA A 808 11.98 -35.08 4.38
CA ALA A 808 12.92 -33.97 4.35
C ALA A 808 13.87 -34.06 3.13
N ASP A 809 14.38 -35.24 2.86
CA ASP A 809 15.20 -35.49 1.67
C ASP A 809 14.41 -35.28 0.36
N LEU A 810 13.12 -35.67 0.35
CA LEU A 810 12.23 -35.42 -0.79
C LEU A 810 12.03 -33.93 -1.00
N ALA A 811 11.78 -33.17 0.08
CA ALA A 811 11.59 -31.72 0.02
C ALA A 811 12.82 -31.02 -0.57
N TRP A 812 14.03 -31.33 -0.08
CA TRP A 812 15.26 -30.74 -0.62
C TRP A 812 15.52 -31.13 -2.07
N ARG A 813 15.33 -32.40 -2.45
CA ARG A 813 15.44 -32.81 -3.85
C ARG A 813 14.44 -32.10 -4.76
N ALA A 814 13.20 -31.92 -4.32
CA ALA A 814 12.18 -31.20 -5.07
C ALA A 814 12.56 -29.70 -5.22
N PHE A 815 13.09 -29.11 -4.15
CA PHE A 815 13.57 -27.73 -4.16
C PHE A 815 14.77 -27.52 -5.09
N GLU A 816 15.69 -28.48 -5.14
CA GLU A 816 16.95 -28.37 -5.90
C GLU A 816 16.84 -28.82 -7.36
N GLY A 817 15.89 -29.65 -7.74
CA GLY A 817 16.02 -30.19 -9.08
C GLY A 817 14.94 -31.08 -9.68
N MET A 818 13.73 -31.08 -9.17
CA MET A 818 12.63 -31.83 -9.81
C MET A 818 11.70 -30.89 -10.55
N GLY A 819 11.72 -30.85 -11.88
CA GLY A 819 10.74 -30.13 -12.70
C GLY A 819 11.33 -29.27 -13.84
N GLU A 820 10.47 -28.77 -14.72
CA GLU A 820 10.86 -27.99 -15.91
C GLU A 820 11.12 -26.51 -15.62
N TRP A 821 10.60 -25.97 -14.51
CA TRP A 821 10.63 -24.55 -14.15
C TRP A 821 11.45 -24.36 -12.87
N LEU A 822 12.79 -24.42 -13.02
CA LEU A 822 13.70 -24.33 -11.89
C LEU A 822 14.36 -22.95 -11.82
N VAL A 823 14.34 -22.38 -10.62
CA VAL A 823 15.08 -21.16 -10.31
C VAL A 823 16.26 -21.56 -9.43
N HIS A 824 17.49 -21.49 -9.96
CA HIS A 824 18.70 -21.69 -9.19
C HIS A 824 19.66 -20.54 -9.38
N ARG A 825 20.38 -20.16 -8.34
CA ARG A 825 21.40 -19.09 -8.44
C ARG A 825 22.43 -19.34 -9.55
N ARG A 826 22.82 -20.57 -9.78
CA ARG A 826 23.73 -20.95 -10.88
C ARG A 826 23.17 -20.62 -12.27
N ASP A 827 21.83 -20.46 -12.38
CA ASP A 827 21.13 -20.11 -13.61
C ASP A 827 20.93 -18.58 -13.72
N PHE A 828 21.23 -17.83 -12.66
CA PHE A 828 21.14 -16.37 -12.62
C PHE A 828 22.43 -15.72 -13.13
N ALA A 829 22.60 -15.68 -14.44
CA ALA A 829 23.63 -14.86 -15.04
C ALA A 829 23.07 -13.43 -15.24
N LEU A 830 23.46 -12.52 -14.35
CA LEU A 830 23.19 -11.10 -14.55
C LEU A 830 24.01 -10.60 -15.74
N THR A 831 23.31 -10.14 -16.77
CA THR A 831 23.93 -9.65 -18.00
C THR A 831 23.58 -8.20 -18.21
N ARG A 832 24.59 -7.34 -18.47
CA ARG A 832 24.39 -5.94 -18.84
C ARG A 832 24.10 -5.83 -20.32
N ILE A 833 22.99 -5.20 -20.67
CA ILE A 833 22.61 -4.89 -22.05
C ILE A 833 22.69 -3.38 -22.24
N ASP A 834 23.47 -2.97 -23.23
CA ASP A 834 23.72 -1.55 -23.53
C ASP A 834 23.05 -1.11 -24.85
N PRO A 835 22.74 0.19 -25.00
CA PRO A 835 22.33 0.77 -26.28
C PRO A 835 23.30 0.40 -27.42
N PRO A 836 22.83 0.27 -28.67
CA PRO A 836 21.49 0.60 -29.16
C PRO A 836 20.44 -0.53 -29.03
N ARG A 837 20.77 -1.66 -28.42
CA ARG A 837 19.85 -2.79 -28.29
C ARG A 837 18.68 -2.52 -27.34
N VAL A 838 18.88 -1.63 -26.40
CA VAL A 838 17.89 -1.16 -25.41
C VAL A 838 17.87 0.37 -25.39
N LEU A 839 16.77 0.96 -24.93
CA LEU A 839 16.60 2.41 -24.85
C LEU A 839 17.62 3.05 -23.88
N ARG A 840 17.88 2.42 -22.75
CA ARG A 840 18.88 2.75 -21.73
C ARG A 840 19.52 1.48 -21.20
N PRO A 841 20.73 1.54 -20.62
CA PRO A 841 21.39 0.35 -20.10
C PRO A 841 20.53 -0.36 -19.05
N VAL A 842 20.42 -1.69 -19.16
CA VAL A 842 19.63 -2.53 -18.23
C VAL A 842 20.40 -3.77 -17.84
N ASP A 843 20.14 -4.28 -16.65
CA ASP A 843 20.60 -5.57 -16.20
C ASP A 843 19.47 -6.60 -16.39
N GLU A 844 19.78 -7.74 -17.00
CA GLU A 844 18.81 -8.81 -17.25
C GLU A 844 19.24 -10.14 -16.62
N VAL A 845 18.25 -10.92 -16.22
CA VAL A 845 18.35 -12.37 -16.02
C VAL A 845 17.42 -13.03 -17.03
N ARG A 846 17.98 -13.80 -17.96
CA ARG A 846 17.29 -14.23 -19.19
C ARG A 846 16.07 -15.11 -18.96
N THR A 847 16.04 -15.85 -17.87
CA THR A 847 15.00 -16.85 -17.58
C THR A 847 14.12 -16.47 -16.40
N VAL A 848 14.18 -15.21 -15.92
CA VAL A 848 13.41 -14.80 -14.75
C VAL A 848 11.93 -14.63 -15.08
N SER A 849 11.08 -15.13 -14.18
CA SER A 849 9.68 -14.72 -14.04
C SER A 849 9.38 -14.40 -12.59
N THR A 850 8.40 -13.54 -12.36
CA THR A 850 8.03 -13.14 -11.00
C THR A 850 7.41 -14.30 -10.21
N ASN A 851 6.61 -15.13 -10.90
CA ASN A 851 6.07 -16.35 -10.30
C ASN A 851 7.16 -17.27 -9.76
N ASP A 852 8.18 -17.54 -10.57
CA ASP A 852 9.26 -18.45 -10.18
C ASP A 852 10.09 -17.85 -9.05
N ALA A 853 10.40 -16.54 -9.11
CA ALA A 853 11.15 -15.85 -8.06
C ALA A 853 10.41 -15.85 -6.72
N ALA A 854 9.11 -15.52 -6.73
CA ALA A 854 8.28 -15.49 -5.54
C ALA A 854 8.13 -16.89 -4.90
N GLN A 855 7.86 -17.90 -5.73
CA GLN A 855 7.68 -19.27 -5.24
C GLN A 855 8.99 -19.91 -4.79
N TYR A 856 10.11 -19.65 -5.47
CA TYR A 856 11.43 -20.01 -4.96
C TYR A 856 11.68 -19.38 -3.61
N GLY A 857 11.41 -18.06 -3.48
CA GLY A 857 11.63 -17.33 -2.24
C GLY A 857 10.82 -17.89 -1.07
N LEU A 858 9.53 -18.13 -1.28
CA LEU A 858 8.66 -18.70 -0.25
C LEU A 858 9.08 -20.14 0.13
N ALA A 859 9.36 -20.99 -0.85
CA ALA A 859 9.81 -22.37 -0.60
C ALA A 859 11.16 -22.41 0.14
N ALA A 860 12.13 -21.58 -0.27
CA ALA A 860 13.42 -21.46 0.41
C ALA A 860 13.25 -21.05 1.88
N ILE A 861 12.50 -19.99 2.14
CA ILE A 861 12.26 -19.45 3.50
C ILE A 861 11.61 -20.52 4.39
N GLN A 862 10.59 -21.20 3.89
CA GLN A 862 9.83 -22.18 4.67
C GLN A 862 10.61 -23.49 4.84
N ASN A 863 11.31 -23.98 3.82
CA ASN A 863 12.15 -25.17 3.95
C ASN A 863 13.29 -24.95 4.95
N LEU A 864 13.96 -23.78 4.90
CA LEU A 864 14.98 -23.41 5.89
C LEU A 864 14.41 -23.37 7.31
N ALA A 865 13.20 -22.88 7.49
CA ALA A 865 12.54 -22.82 8.81
C ALA A 865 12.17 -24.21 9.34
N LEU A 866 11.65 -25.09 8.49
CA LEU A 866 11.06 -26.37 8.86
C LEU A 866 12.09 -27.52 8.95
N ILE A 867 13.01 -27.56 7.99
CA ILE A 867 13.95 -28.68 7.81
C ILE A 867 15.39 -28.23 7.49
N GLY A 868 15.73 -26.97 7.79
CA GLY A 868 17.07 -26.45 7.50
C GLY A 868 18.21 -27.20 8.22
N ASP A 869 17.94 -27.90 9.31
CA ASP A 869 18.88 -28.77 10.02
C ASP A 869 19.17 -30.08 9.27
N ARG A 870 18.39 -30.40 8.24
CA ARG A 870 18.56 -31.58 7.38
C ARG A 870 19.22 -31.25 6.03
N LEU A 871 19.51 -29.96 5.79
CA LEU A 871 20.22 -29.54 4.58
C LEU A 871 21.67 -30.01 4.67
N SER A 872 22.08 -30.88 3.74
CA SER A 872 23.47 -31.38 3.66
C SER A 872 24.37 -30.34 3.00
N ASP A 873 25.60 -30.24 3.47
CA ASP A 873 26.65 -29.39 2.89
C ASP A 873 27.07 -29.84 1.47
#